data_984a3a271608b6cb684b899c9b1fac53
#
_entry.id   984a3a271608b6cb684b899c9b1fac53
#
_cell.length_a   1.000
_cell.length_b   1.000
_cell.length_c   1.000
_cell.angle_alpha   90.00
_cell.angle_beta   90.00
_cell.angle_gamma   90.00
#
_symmetry.space_group_name_H-M   'P 1'
#
loop_
_entity.id
_entity.type
_entity.pdbx_description
1 polymer ?
#
loop_
_entity_poly.entity_id
_entity_poly.type
_entity_poly.pdbx_seq_one_letter_code
_entity_poly.pdbx_strand_id
1 'polypeptide(L)'
;MTLKPKTQKAVRTGLWLLLDAVLINLAMILSQVLRYTTTISYSFFQIYFRIAPAMTLMGLILFAVFGLYRTMWQYASAEDLLRVVLSTLALAVCTYLYSVIANYFVRPQNLFRLHRLIYPLFWLISMALVGASRLIYRYAVTRRHFPFFPRRTAGQRRTMIVGAGWLGANVVHEMQHGNYGSCVPVIVVDDDQQRTGSSLSGVPVVRGSGNILKLASDYSIDDIIIAISTPKADLNPVIEKCLATGCRVKRVTPLQNLEGSRPSAGALRELNIGDLLGRPEEQLDMTQVAAFVRDKTILITGGGGSIGSELCRQLFPLQPRRIVLYDISENYMYDLYSDLEREYRQDLSQKLILCVGSIRDEQRLDEVFGCYKPEIVLHAAAHKHVPLMEDCPDQAVKNNVFGTNLTALAAIRHGVRRFVLISTDKAVNPTNVMGATKRLAEMVIEARNAQSATEFTAVRFGNVLGSHGSVVPKFEQQIRSGGPITLTHPEIIRYFMTIPEAASLVLQAASIARGGELFVLDMGRPVKIRELAERMIQLYAPENGQKIEIVYTGLRPGEKLYEELLLDGEGISRTENRKIFIAKPEQISVDRLEAMLDTLRQCIEEGGDMRACLHELVPTFREPQQVNQNHAEAAESVSA
;
A
#
# COMPACT_ATOMS: atom_id res chain seq x y z
N MET A 1 18.73 40.52 -17.55
CA MET A 1 19.55 40.92 -16.39
C MET A 1 18.83 40.53 -15.12
N THR A 2 19.15 39.38 -14.54
CA THR A 2 18.52 38.88 -13.31
C THR A 2 19.29 39.48 -12.12
N LEU A 3 18.60 40.31 -11.35
CA LEU A 3 19.12 40.92 -10.12
C LEU A 3 19.56 39.84 -9.12
N LYS A 4 20.67 40.05 -8.39
CA LYS A 4 21.15 39.14 -7.35
C LYS A 4 20.05 38.91 -6.28
N PRO A 5 19.89 37.69 -5.70
CA PRO A 5 18.76 37.33 -4.81
C PRO A 5 18.60 38.26 -3.59
N LYS A 6 19.68 38.83 -3.04
CA LYS A 6 19.64 39.84 -1.96
C LYS A 6 18.97 41.15 -2.40
N THR A 7 19.24 41.59 -3.63
CA THR A 7 18.66 42.81 -4.23
C THR A 7 17.17 42.65 -4.52
N GLN A 8 16.73 41.50 -4.98
CA GLN A 8 15.30 41.21 -5.20
C GLN A 8 14.48 41.23 -3.89
N LYS A 9 15.04 40.69 -2.80
CA LYS A 9 14.39 40.72 -1.47
C LYS A 9 14.26 42.16 -0.96
N ALA A 10 15.30 42.99 -1.09
CA ALA A 10 15.27 44.37 -0.68
C ALA A 10 14.25 45.21 -1.48
N VAL A 11 14.19 45.04 -2.81
CA VAL A 11 13.22 45.73 -3.68
C VAL A 11 11.77 45.33 -3.32
N ARG A 12 11.53 44.06 -3.07
CA ARG A 12 10.19 43.55 -2.67
C ARG A 12 9.77 44.15 -1.32
N THR A 13 10.64 44.19 -0.34
CA THR A 13 10.36 44.78 0.97
C THR A 13 10.11 46.29 0.85
N GLY A 14 10.86 46.99 0.02
CA GLY A 14 10.68 48.42 -0.25
C GLY A 14 9.30 48.72 -0.89
N LEU A 15 8.86 47.87 -1.83
CA LEU A 15 7.52 48.02 -2.43
C LEU A 15 6.39 47.80 -1.41
N TRP A 16 6.53 46.84 -0.49
CA TRP A 16 5.57 46.64 0.60
C TRP A 16 5.51 47.82 1.56
N LEU A 17 6.67 48.40 1.95
CA LEU A 17 6.73 49.58 2.80
C LEU A 17 6.02 50.79 2.17
N LEU A 18 6.27 51.01 0.88
CA LEU A 18 5.64 52.11 0.14
C LEU A 18 4.12 51.91 0.01
N LEU A 19 3.67 50.67 -0.32
CA LEU A 19 2.25 50.34 -0.42
C LEU A 19 1.55 50.55 0.94
N ASP A 20 2.11 50.02 2.02
CA ASP A 20 1.54 50.15 3.36
C ASP A 20 1.49 51.60 3.83
N ALA A 21 2.49 52.41 3.53
CA ALA A 21 2.46 53.83 3.80
C ALA A 21 1.30 54.54 3.12
N VAL A 22 1.02 54.22 1.84
CA VAL A 22 -0.12 54.72 1.10
C VAL A 22 -1.44 54.21 1.70
N LEU A 23 -1.55 52.91 2.01
CA LEU A 23 -2.79 52.31 2.55
C LEU A 23 -3.15 52.88 3.94
N ILE A 24 -2.18 53.10 4.81
CA ILE A 24 -2.38 53.72 6.13
C ILE A 24 -2.96 55.11 5.99
N ASN A 25 -2.40 55.95 5.10
CA ASN A 25 -2.87 57.28 4.88
C ASN A 25 -4.24 57.33 4.22
N LEU A 26 -4.47 56.44 3.24
CA LEU A 26 -5.78 56.27 2.59
C LEU A 26 -6.87 55.86 3.59
N ALA A 27 -6.53 54.93 4.53
CA ALA A 27 -7.45 54.51 5.57
C ALA A 27 -7.90 55.65 6.47
N MET A 28 -6.98 56.55 6.83
CA MET A 28 -7.28 57.72 7.67
C MET A 28 -8.19 58.71 6.94
N ILE A 29 -7.95 58.99 5.64
CA ILE A 29 -8.78 59.84 4.82
C ILE A 29 -10.19 59.26 4.64
N LEU A 30 -10.26 57.97 4.32
CA LEU A 30 -11.54 57.25 4.14
C LEU A 30 -12.35 57.22 5.46
N SER A 31 -11.70 57.05 6.60
CA SER A 31 -12.39 57.08 7.91
C SER A 31 -13.07 58.45 8.19
N GLN A 32 -12.48 59.50 7.71
CA GLN A 32 -13.05 60.84 7.80
C GLN A 32 -14.25 61.05 6.83
N VAL A 33 -14.10 60.60 5.57
CA VAL A 33 -15.17 60.68 4.54
C VAL A 33 -16.40 59.90 5.00
N LEU A 34 -16.24 58.66 5.47
CA LEU A 34 -17.33 57.81 5.96
C LEU A 34 -18.09 58.40 7.12
N ARG A 35 -17.44 59.25 7.92
CA ARG A 35 -18.10 59.87 9.06
C ARG A 35 -18.96 61.06 8.67
N TYR A 36 -18.55 61.91 7.73
CA TYR A 36 -19.19 63.21 7.42
C TYR A 36 -20.03 63.20 6.13
N THR A 37 -20.22 62.07 5.50
CA THR A 37 -21.08 61.78 4.33
C THR A 37 -20.81 62.55 3.04
N THR A 38 -20.20 63.78 3.02
CA THR A 38 -19.96 64.48 1.74
C THR A 38 -18.86 65.56 1.72
N THR A 39 -18.43 66.11 2.85
CA THR A 39 -17.44 67.22 2.81
C THR A 39 -16.29 67.01 3.77
N ILE A 40 -15.05 66.96 3.24
CA ILE A 40 -13.86 66.95 4.05
C ILE A 40 -13.55 68.39 4.50
N SER A 41 -13.63 68.66 5.81
CA SER A 41 -13.35 69.98 6.34
C SER A 41 -11.87 70.35 6.18
N TYR A 42 -11.59 71.58 5.83
CA TYR A 42 -10.22 72.11 5.75
C TYR A 42 -9.47 71.94 7.06
N SER A 43 -10.14 72.05 8.21
CA SER A 43 -9.58 71.80 9.53
C SER A 43 -9.07 70.36 9.73
N PHE A 44 -9.72 69.35 9.07
CA PHE A 44 -9.21 67.98 9.10
C PHE A 44 -7.86 67.87 8.42
N PHE A 45 -7.67 68.46 7.24
CA PHE A 45 -6.42 68.40 6.52
C PHE A 45 -5.27 69.07 7.31
N GLN A 46 -5.54 70.15 8.00
CA GLN A 46 -4.53 70.78 8.87
C GLN A 46 -4.08 69.86 10.00
N ILE A 47 -5.00 69.17 10.66
CA ILE A 47 -4.69 68.17 11.72
C ILE A 47 -4.04 66.95 11.11
N TYR A 48 -4.58 66.44 10.01
CA TYR A 48 -4.06 65.24 9.33
C TYR A 48 -2.60 65.38 8.92
N PHE A 49 -2.21 66.47 8.24
CA PHE A 49 -0.81 66.67 7.82
C PHE A 49 0.18 66.77 8.99
N ARG A 50 -0.29 67.10 10.17
CA ARG A 50 0.56 67.09 11.41
C ARG A 50 0.71 65.71 12.00
N ILE A 51 -0.33 64.86 11.89
CA ILE A 51 -0.36 63.52 12.45
C ILE A 51 0.22 62.51 11.47
N ALA A 52 0.02 62.67 10.17
CA ALA A 52 0.34 61.70 9.13
C ALA A 52 1.80 61.19 9.13
N PRO A 53 2.81 62.03 9.28
CA PRO A 53 4.21 61.53 9.30
C PRO A 53 4.47 60.58 10.47
N ALA A 54 4.03 60.96 11.68
CA ALA A 54 4.20 60.16 12.87
C ALA A 54 3.39 58.87 12.81
N MET A 55 2.14 58.95 12.36
CA MET A 55 1.23 57.81 12.15
C MET A 55 1.84 56.80 11.15
N THR A 56 2.31 57.30 10.01
CA THR A 56 2.90 56.44 8.97
C THR A 56 4.16 55.74 9.48
N LEU A 57 5.06 56.47 10.11
CA LEU A 57 6.28 55.90 10.68
C LEU A 57 5.97 54.86 11.76
N MET A 58 5.05 55.16 12.68
CA MET A 58 4.55 54.20 13.69
C MET A 58 3.98 52.95 13.04
N GLY A 59 3.17 53.12 11.99
CA GLY A 59 2.55 52.00 11.26
C GLY A 59 3.59 51.07 10.65
N LEU A 60 4.57 51.62 9.95
CA LEU A 60 5.64 50.85 9.34
C LEU A 60 6.48 50.09 10.38
N ILE A 61 6.79 50.74 11.52
CA ILE A 61 7.49 50.09 12.62
C ILE A 61 6.68 48.97 13.24
N LEU A 62 5.39 49.19 13.54
CA LEU A 62 4.51 48.16 14.08
C LEU A 62 4.36 46.97 13.13
N PHE A 63 4.15 47.22 11.85
CA PHE A 63 4.07 46.13 10.83
C PHE A 63 5.37 45.34 10.73
N ALA A 64 6.53 46.00 10.92
CA ALA A 64 7.80 45.30 10.97
C ALA A 64 7.96 44.45 12.24
N VAL A 65 7.55 44.96 13.41
CA VAL A 65 7.59 44.27 14.71
C VAL A 65 6.67 43.06 14.70
N PHE A 66 5.44 43.18 14.16
CA PHE A 66 4.51 42.08 14.01
C PHE A 66 4.91 41.12 12.87
N GLY A 67 6.02 41.35 12.18
CA GLY A 67 6.59 40.42 11.21
C GLY A 67 5.94 40.43 9.82
N LEU A 68 5.05 41.41 9.47
CA LEU A 68 4.36 41.46 8.22
C LEU A 68 5.27 41.48 6.98
N TYR A 69 6.48 42.03 7.12
CA TYR A 69 7.49 42.07 6.03
C TYR A 69 8.40 40.84 5.97
N ARG A 70 8.33 39.93 6.97
CA ARG A 70 9.06 38.67 7.00
C ARG A 70 8.18 37.51 6.54
N THR A 71 6.84 37.66 6.56
CA THR A 71 5.87 36.64 6.17
C THR A 71 5.89 36.43 4.65
N MET A 72 5.88 35.16 4.23
CA MET A 72 5.68 34.78 2.82
C MET A 72 4.18 34.73 2.52
N TRP A 73 3.61 35.86 2.10
CA TRP A 73 2.16 36.03 1.88
C TRP A 73 1.54 35.07 0.87
N GLN A 74 2.31 34.41 0.02
CA GLN A 74 1.82 33.37 -0.87
C GLN A 74 1.34 32.11 -0.11
N TYR A 75 1.86 31.89 1.12
CA TYR A 75 1.51 30.74 1.98
C TYR A 75 0.83 31.18 3.28
N ALA A 76 0.28 32.37 3.33
CA ALA A 76 -0.29 32.94 4.54
C ALA A 76 -1.36 32.05 5.18
N SER A 77 -1.21 31.81 6.48
CA SER A 77 -2.14 31.07 7.34
C SER A 77 -3.17 31.99 8.01
N ALA A 78 -4.12 31.40 8.75
CA ALA A 78 -5.06 32.17 9.59
C ALA A 78 -4.33 33.00 10.66
N GLU A 79 -3.19 32.49 11.18
CA GLU A 79 -2.34 33.22 12.15
C GLU A 79 -1.73 34.48 11.56
N ASP A 80 -1.36 34.45 10.27
CA ASP A 80 -0.79 35.64 9.60
C ASP A 80 -1.85 36.73 9.40
N LEU A 81 -3.12 36.34 9.17
CA LEU A 81 -4.24 37.29 9.15
C LEU A 81 -4.50 37.89 10.53
N LEU A 82 -4.39 37.11 11.60
CA LEU A 82 -4.48 37.60 12.97
C LEU A 82 -3.40 38.64 13.27
N ARG A 83 -2.17 38.48 12.77
CA ARG A 83 -1.10 39.48 12.87
C ARG A 83 -1.46 40.81 12.20
N VAL A 84 -2.18 40.77 11.04
CA VAL A 84 -2.69 41.97 10.40
C VAL A 84 -3.71 42.67 11.28
N VAL A 85 -4.65 41.94 11.88
CA VAL A 85 -5.66 42.48 12.79
C VAL A 85 -4.99 43.17 14.01
N LEU A 86 -4.08 42.46 14.66
CA LEU A 86 -3.40 42.98 15.85
C LEU A 86 -2.49 44.18 15.56
N SER A 87 -1.76 44.17 14.45
CA SER A 87 -0.87 45.26 14.07
C SER A 87 -1.63 46.53 13.68
N THR A 88 -2.75 46.42 12.98
CA THR A 88 -3.61 47.55 12.63
C THR A 88 -4.36 48.09 13.85
N LEU A 89 -4.75 47.24 14.80
CA LEU A 89 -5.36 47.65 16.07
C LEU A 89 -4.32 48.46 16.90
N ALA A 90 -3.10 47.92 17.03
CA ALA A 90 -2.00 48.60 17.72
C ALA A 90 -1.72 49.98 17.10
N LEU A 91 -1.72 50.08 15.75
CA LEU A 91 -1.55 51.32 15.04
C LEU A 91 -2.65 52.34 15.40
N ALA A 92 -3.93 51.93 15.39
CA ALA A 92 -5.03 52.82 15.74
C ALA A 92 -4.95 53.33 17.19
N VAL A 93 -4.61 52.44 18.13
CA VAL A 93 -4.42 52.80 19.56
C VAL A 93 -3.21 53.76 19.72
N CYS A 94 -2.09 53.46 19.11
CA CYS A 94 -0.90 54.31 19.18
C CYS A 94 -1.16 55.68 18.54
N THR A 95 -1.89 55.75 17.42
CA THR A 95 -2.27 56.99 16.78
C THR A 95 -3.20 57.84 17.67
N TYR A 96 -4.15 57.18 18.36
CA TYR A 96 -5.01 57.87 19.35
C TYR A 96 -4.17 58.43 20.52
N LEU A 97 -3.31 57.62 21.12
CA LEU A 97 -2.46 58.04 22.21
C LEU A 97 -1.52 59.20 21.82
N TYR A 98 -0.91 59.11 20.63
CA TYR A 98 -0.11 60.18 20.06
C TYR A 98 -0.90 61.47 19.92
N SER A 99 -2.12 61.41 19.39
CA SER A 99 -3.00 62.55 19.24
C SER A 99 -3.36 63.22 20.59
N VAL A 100 -3.62 62.43 21.63
CA VAL A 100 -3.93 62.89 22.98
C VAL A 100 -2.69 63.55 23.62
N ILE A 101 -1.56 62.88 23.56
CA ILE A 101 -0.28 63.37 24.16
C ILE A 101 0.20 64.62 23.45
N ALA A 102 0.24 64.64 22.13
CA ALA A 102 0.66 65.79 21.34
C ALA A 102 -0.24 67.03 21.62
N ASN A 103 -1.56 66.81 21.76
CA ASN A 103 -2.51 67.88 22.08
C ASN A 103 -2.36 68.39 23.52
N TYR A 104 -1.80 67.61 24.45
CA TYR A 104 -1.53 68.04 25.82
C TYR A 104 -0.31 68.95 25.89
N PHE A 105 0.74 68.69 25.10
CA PHE A 105 1.99 69.44 25.15
C PHE A 105 2.05 70.68 24.23
N VAL A 106 1.20 70.74 23.18
CA VAL A 106 1.24 71.83 22.20
C VAL A 106 0.06 72.82 22.41
N ARG A 107 0.39 74.11 22.58
CA ARG A 107 -0.61 75.20 22.65
C ARG A 107 -0.64 75.98 21.33
N PRO A 108 -1.79 76.37 20.78
CA PRO A 108 -3.15 76.27 21.33
C PRO A 108 -3.72 74.87 21.25
N GLN A 109 -4.60 74.53 22.24
CA GLN A 109 -5.25 73.23 22.35
C GLN A 109 -6.13 72.92 21.11
N ASN A 110 -6.25 71.61 20.73
CA ASN A 110 -7.00 71.04 19.62
C ASN A 110 -6.28 70.96 18.26
N LEU A 111 -4.98 71.28 18.15
CA LEU A 111 -4.23 71.19 16.90
C LEU A 111 -3.95 69.74 16.41
N PHE A 112 -4.07 68.74 17.30
CA PHE A 112 -3.83 67.32 17.03
C PHE A 112 -5.06 66.43 17.32
N ARG A 113 -6.20 67.02 17.71
CA ARG A 113 -7.36 66.28 18.18
C ARG A 113 -8.34 65.97 17.05
N LEU A 114 -8.35 64.72 16.58
CA LEU A 114 -9.40 64.15 15.74
C LEU A 114 -10.56 63.66 16.61
N HIS A 115 -11.75 63.58 16.01
CA HIS A 115 -12.93 63.07 16.71
C HIS A 115 -12.76 61.60 17.07
N ARG A 116 -13.20 61.17 18.27
CA ARG A 116 -12.95 59.82 18.83
C ARG A 116 -13.44 58.68 17.93
N LEU A 117 -14.54 58.86 17.18
CA LEU A 117 -15.08 57.84 16.26
C LEU A 117 -14.22 57.58 15.01
N ILE A 118 -13.26 58.45 14.70
CA ILE A 118 -12.34 58.25 13.56
C ILE A 118 -11.39 57.08 13.81
N TYR A 119 -10.95 56.84 15.02
CA TYR A 119 -9.96 55.83 15.33
C TYR A 119 -10.49 54.40 15.16
N PRO A 120 -11.69 54.03 15.64
CA PRO A 120 -12.29 52.72 15.30
C PRO A 120 -12.53 52.51 13.81
N LEU A 121 -13.02 53.54 13.10
CA LEU A 121 -13.17 53.50 11.65
C LEU A 121 -11.82 53.33 10.94
N PHE A 122 -10.82 54.08 11.38
CA PHE A 122 -9.45 53.93 10.87
C PHE A 122 -8.91 52.52 11.05
N TRP A 123 -9.12 51.89 12.23
CA TRP A 123 -8.74 50.50 12.44
C TRP A 123 -9.45 49.57 11.45
N LEU A 124 -10.76 49.61 11.35
CA LEU A 124 -11.53 48.74 10.45
C LEU A 124 -11.11 48.87 8.98
N ILE A 125 -10.95 50.12 8.52
CA ILE A 125 -10.57 50.40 7.12
C ILE A 125 -9.12 49.99 6.87
N SER A 126 -8.18 50.29 7.79
CA SER A 126 -6.78 49.89 7.65
C SER A 126 -6.64 48.36 7.65
N MET A 127 -7.36 47.65 8.53
CA MET A 127 -7.44 46.18 8.55
C MET A 127 -7.95 45.65 7.21
N ALA A 128 -9.03 46.22 6.67
CA ALA A 128 -9.61 45.82 5.38
C ALA A 128 -8.64 46.07 4.21
N LEU A 129 -8.03 47.25 4.13
CA LEU A 129 -7.13 47.62 3.03
C LEU A 129 -5.82 46.84 3.06
N VAL A 130 -5.17 46.75 4.22
CA VAL A 130 -3.92 46.00 4.39
C VAL A 130 -4.21 44.50 4.18
N GLY A 131 -5.28 43.96 4.77
CA GLY A 131 -5.67 42.56 4.58
C GLY A 131 -5.99 42.22 3.11
N ALA A 132 -6.80 43.08 2.45
CA ALA A 132 -7.13 42.92 1.04
C ALA A 132 -5.87 42.94 0.14
N SER A 133 -4.93 43.86 0.39
CA SER A 133 -3.68 43.92 -0.38
C SER A 133 -2.87 42.62 -0.30
N ARG A 134 -2.84 41.95 0.86
CA ARG A 134 -2.17 40.67 1.08
C ARG A 134 -2.92 39.52 0.39
N LEU A 135 -4.26 39.50 0.47
CA LEU A 135 -5.10 38.51 -0.19
C LEU A 135 -5.05 38.64 -1.72
N ILE A 136 -5.09 39.87 -2.24
CA ILE A 136 -4.94 40.14 -3.68
C ILE A 136 -3.58 39.67 -4.19
N TYR A 137 -2.50 39.96 -3.44
CA TYR A 137 -1.18 39.45 -3.79
C TYR A 137 -1.13 37.92 -3.82
N ARG A 138 -1.65 37.28 -2.76
CA ARG A 138 -1.76 35.81 -2.70
C ARG A 138 -2.53 35.27 -3.92
N TYR A 139 -3.67 35.84 -4.22
CA TYR A 139 -4.50 35.45 -5.37
C TYR A 139 -3.78 35.68 -6.70
N ALA A 140 -3.13 36.81 -6.90
CA ALA A 140 -2.40 37.12 -8.13
C ALA A 140 -1.19 36.19 -8.36
N VAL A 141 -0.45 35.86 -7.29
CA VAL A 141 0.68 34.93 -7.37
C VAL A 141 0.19 33.48 -7.57
N THR A 142 -0.85 33.07 -6.88
CA THR A 142 -1.46 31.75 -7.04
C THR A 142 -2.08 31.59 -8.43
N ARG A 143 -2.75 32.62 -8.98
CA ARG A 143 -3.32 32.59 -10.34
C ARG A 143 -2.27 32.52 -11.45
N ARG A 144 -1.08 33.05 -11.26
CA ARG A 144 0.00 32.90 -12.26
C ARG A 144 0.47 31.45 -12.41
N HIS A 145 0.25 30.63 -11.40
CA HIS A 145 0.58 29.19 -11.43
C HIS A 145 -0.62 28.31 -11.80
N PHE A 146 -1.87 28.85 -11.77
CA PHE A 146 -3.11 28.11 -12.04
C PHE A 146 -4.07 28.91 -12.93
N PRO A 147 -3.95 28.83 -14.26
CA PRO A 147 -5.05 29.25 -15.15
C PRO A 147 -6.27 28.34 -14.90
N PHE A 148 -7.46 28.90 -14.91
CA PHE A 148 -8.78 28.24 -14.69
C PHE A 148 -9.02 27.02 -15.62
N PHE A 149 -8.29 26.95 -16.71
CA PHE A 149 -8.11 25.77 -17.59
C PHE A 149 -6.63 25.72 -17.96
N PRO A 150 -5.85 24.75 -17.47
CA PRO A 150 -4.46 24.61 -17.88
C PRO A 150 -4.42 24.34 -19.40
N ARG A 151 -3.94 25.31 -20.17
CA ARG A 151 -3.57 25.07 -21.56
C ARG A 151 -2.48 23.99 -21.57
N ARG A 152 -2.59 23.04 -22.49
CA ARG A 152 -1.61 21.95 -22.65
C ARG A 152 -0.23 22.58 -22.90
N THR A 153 0.59 22.64 -21.86
CA THR A 153 2.01 23.00 -22.00
C THR A 153 2.75 21.71 -22.36
N ALA A 154 3.63 21.77 -23.34
CA ALA A 154 4.40 20.58 -23.75
C ALA A 154 5.09 19.95 -22.54
N GLY A 155 4.85 18.66 -22.30
CA GLY A 155 5.39 17.92 -21.17
C GLY A 155 4.52 17.84 -19.90
N GLN A 156 3.37 18.52 -19.83
CA GLN A 156 2.43 18.38 -18.71
C GLN A 156 1.44 17.24 -18.95
N ARG A 157 1.23 16.41 -17.92
CA ARG A 157 0.30 15.26 -17.93
C ARG A 157 -0.96 15.61 -17.14
N ARG A 158 -2.08 15.55 -17.82
CA ARG A 158 -3.41 15.86 -17.26
C ARG A 158 -3.88 14.71 -16.39
N THR A 159 -4.13 14.98 -15.12
CA THR A 159 -4.40 13.94 -14.13
C THR A 159 -5.82 14.07 -13.58
N MET A 160 -6.57 12.95 -13.62
CA MET A 160 -7.83 12.77 -12.91
C MET A 160 -7.54 12.14 -11.55
N ILE A 161 -8.20 12.64 -10.50
CA ILE A 161 -8.10 12.07 -9.15
C ILE A 161 -9.45 11.44 -8.81
N VAL A 162 -9.45 10.18 -8.38
CA VAL A 162 -10.65 9.45 -7.98
C VAL A 162 -10.68 9.35 -6.46
N GLY A 163 -11.62 10.05 -5.84
CA GLY A 163 -11.78 10.23 -4.40
C GLY A 163 -11.49 11.67 -3.96
N ALA A 164 -12.53 12.39 -3.47
CA ALA A 164 -12.42 13.76 -2.94
C ALA A 164 -12.33 13.80 -1.40
N GLY A 165 -11.92 12.69 -0.78
CA GLY A 165 -11.66 12.61 0.65
C GLY A 165 -10.37 13.33 1.06
N TRP A 166 -9.97 13.16 2.33
CA TRP A 166 -8.72 13.73 2.85
C TRP A 166 -7.50 13.38 2.00
N LEU A 167 -7.39 12.12 1.56
CA LEU A 167 -6.29 11.63 0.73
C LEU A 167 -6.26 12.32 -0.64
N GLY A 168 -7.41 12.44 -1.31
CA GLY A 168 -7.52 13.15 -2.58
C GLY A 168 -7.20 14.64 -2.45
N ALA A 169 -7.63 15.29 -1.37
CA ALA A 169 -7.32 16.68 -1.08
C ALA A 169 -5.80 16.92 -0.95
N ASN A 170 -5.11 16.03 -0.24
CA ASN A 170 -3.65 16.10 -0.11
C ASN A 170 -2.93 15.86 -1.44
N VAL A 171 -3.38 14.88 -2.25
CA VAL A 171 -2.81 14.63 -3.58
C VAL A 171 -2.96 15.86 -4.48
N VAL A 172 -4.15 16.48 -4.53
CA VAL A 172 -4.36 17.72 -5.29
C VAL A 172 -3.41 18.82 -4.81
N HIS A 173 -3.28 18.99 -3.50
CA HIS A 173 -2.41 20.01 -2.90
C HIS A 173 -0.94 19.79 -3.27
N GLU A 174 -0.42 18.57 -3.11
CA GLU A 174 0.97 18.21 -3.42
C GLU A 174 1.27 18.35 -4.93
N MET A 175 0.34 17.96 -5.80
CA MET A 175 0.46 18.17 -7.25
C MET A 175 0.58 19.66 -7.59
N GLN A 176 -0.22 20.50 -6.96
CA GLN A 176 -0.18 21.95 -7.15
C GLN A 176 1.14 22.58 -6.70
N HIS A 177 1.85 21.94 -5.79
CA HIS A 177 3.18 22.37 -5.33
C HIS A 177 4.33 21.75 -6.15
N GLY A 178 4.01 20.96 -7.19
CA GLY A 178 5.00 20.37 -8.10
C GLY A 178 5.68 19.11 -7.57
N ASN A 179 5.21 18.53 -6.46
CA ASN A 179 5.81 17.35 -5.85
C ASN A 179 5.57 16.05 -6.64
N TYR A 180 4.68 16.08 -7.62
CA TYR A 180 4.37 14.95 -8.54
C TYR A 180 4.88 15.20 -9.98
N GLY A 181 5.95 15.97 -10.13
CA GLY A 181 6.60 16.23 -11.40
C GLY A 181 5.68 16.95 -12.41
N SER A 182 5.52 16.39 -13.60
CA SER A 182 4.71 17.00 -14.67
C SER A 182 3.20 16.77 -14.55
N CYS A 183 2.72 16.07 -13.53
CA CYS A 183 1.30 15.77 -13.34
C CYS A 183 0.53 17.02 -12.87
N VAL A 184 -0.57 17.35 -13.56
CA VAL A 184 -1.44 18.50 -13.26
C VAL A 184 -2.85 18.02 -12.98
N PRO A 185 -3.44 18.28 -11.80
CA PRO A 185 -4.79 17.86 -11.46
C PRO A 185 -5.80 18.69 -12.28
N VAL A 186 -6.67 18.01 -13.03
CA VAL A 186 -7.66 18.65 -13.92
C VAL A 186 -9.06 18.49 -13.37
N ILE A 187 -9.37 17.32 -12.81
CA ILE A 187 -10.69 16.96 -12.30
C ILE A 187 -10.57 15.99 -11.15
N VAL A 188 -11.46 16.10 -10.18
CA VAL A 188 -11.64 15.14 -9.09
C VAL A 188 -12.99 14.47 -9.27
N VAL A 189 -13.05 13.14 -9.14
CA VAL A 189 -14.29 12.35 -9.26
C VAL A 189 -14.60 11.75 -7.89
N ASP A 190 -15.84 11.97 -7.40
CA ASP A 190 -16.34 11.39 -6.16
C ASP A 190 -17.84 11.12 -6.28
N ASP A 191 -18.36 10.08 -5.63
CA ASP A 191 -19.79 9.74 -5.65
C ASP A 191 -20.57 10.35 -4.47
N ASP A 192 -19.88 10.92 -3.49
CA ASP A 192 -20.51 11.58 -2.35
C ASP A 192 -21.22 12.87 -2.77
N GLN A 193 -22.54 12.92 -2.59
CA GLN A 193 -23.36 14.05 -2.95
C GLN A 193 -22.98 15.35 -2.24
N GLN A 194 -22.42 15.27 -1.03
CA GLN A 194 -22.00 16.46 -0.26
C GLN A 194 -20.74 17.11 -0.83
N ARG A 195 -19.92 16.35 -1.55
CA ARG A 195 -18.66 16.82 -2.14
C ARG A 195 -18.78 17.22 -3.60
N THR A 196 -19.75 16.63 -4.29
CA THR A 196 -20.00 16.87 -5.71
C THR A 196 -20.46 18.30 -5.96
N GLY A 197 -19.96 18.93 -7.03
CA GLY A 197 -20.26 20.34 -7.36
C GLY A 197 -19.43 21.36 -6.59
N SER A 198 -18.57 20.91 -5.65
CA SER A 198 -17.58 21.75 -4.98
C SER A 198 -16.27 21.81 -5.76
N SER A 199 -15.28 22.54 -5.26
CA SER A 199 -13.91 22.53 -5.79
C SER A 199 -12.91 22.22 -4.69
N LEU A 200 -11.91 21.41 -5.00
CA LEU A 200 -10.82 21.02 -4.12
C LEU A 200 -9.56 21.79 -4.53
N SER A 201 -9.19 22.79 -3.76
CA SER A 201 -8.07 23.71 -4.11
C SER A 201 -8.17 24.28 -5.53
N GLY A 202 -9.41 24.59 -5.99
CA GLY A 202 -9.67 25.13 -7.33
C GLY A 202 -9.85 24.09 -8.43
N VAL A 203 -9.70 22.78 -8.14
CA VAL A 203 -9.99 21.68 -9.07
C VAL A 203 -11.45 21.23 -8.88
N PRO A 204 -12.28 21.17 -9.96
CA PRO A 204 -13.69 20.82 -9.83
C PRO A 204 -13.88 19.36 -9.37
N VAL A 205 -14.82 19.16 -8.45
CA VAL A 205 -15.28 17.84 -8.01
C VAL A 205 -16.55 17.47 -8.76
N VAL A 206 -16.50 16.42 -9.55
CA VAL A 206 -17.60 15.96 -10.41
C VAL A 206 -18.11 14.61 -9.93
N ARG A 207 -19.42 14.42 -9.97
CA ARG A 207 -20.05 13.14 -9.67
C ARG A 207 -19.83 12.16 -10.81
N GLY A 208 -19.46 10.93 -10.49
CA GLY A 208 -19.59 9.88 -11.48
C GLY A 208 -18.43 8.91 -11.59
N SER A 209 -18.21 8.10 -10.55
CA SER A 209 -17.39 6.89 -10.73
C SER A 209 -17.97 5.98 -11.84
N GLY A 210 -19.27 6.12 -12.16
CA GLY A 210 -19.93 5.47 -13.29
C GLY A 210 -19.50 5.97 -14.68
N ASN A 211 -19.00 7.21 -14.78
CA ASN A 211 -18.72 7.90 -16.05
C ASN A 211 -17.23 8.20 -16.28
N ILE A 212 -16.33 7.49 -15.58
CA ILE A 212 -14.87 7.72 -15.64
C ILE A 212 -14.36 7.70 -17.09
N LEU A 213 -14.81 6.76 -17.93
CA LEU A 213 -14.46 6.65 -19.34
C LEU A 213 -14.77 7.95 -20.12
N LYS A 214 -16.00 8.46 -19.98
CA LYS A 214 -16.43 9.69 -20.65
C LYS A 214 -15.65 10.90 -20.14
N LEU A 215 -15.49 11.01 -18.83
CA LEU A 215 -14.74 12.11 -18.20
C LEU A 215 -13.26 12.09 -18.62
N ALA A 216 -12.65 10.92 -18.74
CA ALA A 216 -11.26 10.79 -19.20
C ALA A 216 -11.10 11.32 -20.63
N SER A 217 -12.05 11.01 -21.52
CA SER A 217 -12.08 11.53 -22.90
C SER A 217 -12.35 13.02 -22.94
N ASP A 218 -13.43 13.50 -22.28
CA ASP A 218 -13.86 14.89 -22.29
C ASP A 218 -12.78 15.85 -21.77
N TYR A 219 -12.02 15.42 -20.76
CA TYR A 219 -10.93 16.20 -20.16
C TYR A 219 -9.56 15.84 -20.71
N SER A 220 -9.44 14.96 -21.70
CA SER A 220 -8.17 14.49 -22.29
C SER A 220 -7.16 14.12 -21.20
N ILE A 221 -7.50 13.13 -20.37
CA ILE A 221 -6.73 12.69 -19.22
C ILE A 221 -5.60 11.76 -19.68
N ASP A 222 -4.39 11.99 -19.16
CA ASP A 222 -3.21 11.13 -19.39
C ASP A 222 -2.98 10.15 -18.24
N ASP A 223 -3.24 10.59 -16.99
CA ASP A 223 -3.04 9.81 -15.77
C ASP A 223 -4.29 9.82 -14.88
N ILE A 224 -4.55 8.69 -14.22
CA ILE A 224 -5.59 8.58 -13.19
C ILE A 224 -4.94 8.19 -11.87
N ILE A 225 -5.28 8.90 -10.80
CA ILE A 225 -4.80 8.57 -9.44
C ILE A 225 -5.99 8.22 -8.56
N ILE A 226 -5.98 6.99 -8.05
CA ILE A 226 -6.98 6.51 -7.09
C ILE A 226 -6.53 6.90 -5.69
N ALA A 227 -7.29 7.81 -5.06
CA ALA A 227 -7.03 8.39 -3.74
C ALA A 227 -8.20 8.11 -2.78
N ILE A 228 -8.64 6.84 -2.70
CA ILE A 228 -9.70 6.38 -1.82
C ILE A 228 -9.07 5.68 -0.62
N SER A 229 -9.35 6.19 0.59
CA SER A 229 -8.77 5.72 1.85
C SER A 229 -9.66 4.74 2.63
N THR A 230 -10.87 4.43 2.15
CA THR A 230 -11.83 3.61 2.90
C THR A 230 -11.41 2.13 2.89
N PRO A 231 -11.04 1.52 4.05
CA PRO A 231 -10.47 0.17 4.10
C PRO A 231 -11.44 -0.95 3.67
N LYS A 232 -12.74 -0.68 3.68
CA LYS A 232 -13.81 -1.66 3.38
C LYS A 232 -14.47 -1.45 2.01
N ALA A 233 -14.06 -0.47 1.22
CA ALA A 233 -14.64 -0.24 -0.10
C ALA A 233 -14.12 -1.28 -1.09
N ASP A 234 -15.02 -1.98 -1.77
CA ASP A 234 -14.66 -2.76 -2.95
C ASP A 234 -14.26 -1.79 -4.07
N LEU A 235 -12.95 -1.65 -4.28
CA LEU A 235 -12.39 -0.74 -5.29
C LEU A 235 -12.37 -1.36 -6.70
N ASN A 236 -12.66 -2.64 -6.85
CA ASN A 236 -12.62 -3.35 -8.13
C ASN A 236 -13.42 -2.66 -9.23
N PRO A 237 -14.70 -2.28 -9.01
CA PRO A 237 -15.49 -1.64 -10.05
C PRO A 237 -14.92 -0.28 -10.49
N VAL A 238 -14.23 0.42 -9.59
CA VAL A 238 -13.58 1.71 -9.88
C VAL A 238 -12.28 1.49 -10.65
N ILE A 239 -11.46 0.53 -10.20
CA ILE A 239 -10.19 0.18 -10.87
C ILE A 239 -10.45 -0.30 -12.30
N GLU A 240 -11.44 -1.18 -12.53
CA GLU A 240 -11.83 -1.65 -13.86
C GLU A 240 -12.21 -0.51 -14.80
N LYS A 241 -13.02 0.44 -14.32
CA LYS A 241 -13.40 1.62 -15.11
C LYS A 241 -12.21 2.54 -15.40
N CYS A 242 -11.29 2.68 -14.45
CA CYS A 242 -10.06 3.45 -14.65
C CYS A 242 -9.16 2.79 -15.70
N LEU A 243 -8.95 1.47 -15.62
CA LEU A 243 -8.14 0.72 -16.59
C LEU A 243 -8.74 0.73 -17.99
N ALA A 244 -10.08 0.63 -18.09
CA ALA A 244 -10.79 0.69 -19.37
C ALA A 244 -10.59 2.02 -20.14
N THR A 245 -10.13 3.09 -19.48
CA THR A 245 -9.81 4.37 -20.14
C THR A 245 -8.55 4.33 -20.98
N GLY A 246 -7.65 3.35 -20.78
CA GLY A 246 -6.30 3.31 -21.37
C GLY A 246 -5.32 4.32 -20.79
N CYS A 247 -5.72 5.11 -19.78
CA CYS A 247 -4.82 6.02 -19.06
C CYS A 247 -3.90 5.25 -18.11
N ARG A 248 -2.76 5.83 -17.74
CA ARG A 248 -1.93 5.27 -16.66
C ARG A 248 -2.63 5.42 -15.32
N VAL A 249 -2.86 4.30 -14.63
CA VAL A 249 -3.55 4.29 -13.36
C VAL A 249 -2.56 4.07 -12.22
N LYS A 250 -2.57 4.97 -11.23
CA LYS A 250 -1.76 4.88 -10.02
C LYS A 250 -2.64 4.91 -8.78
N ARG A 251 -2.14 4.38 -7.68
CA ARG A 251 -2.82 4.41 -6.38
C ARG A 251 -1.97 5.09 -5.33
N VAL A 252 -2.63 5.84 -4.45
CA VAL A 252 -1.98 6.37 -3.24
C VAL A 252 -2.16 5.37 -2.11
N THR A 253 -1.05 4.95 -1.51
CA THR A 253 -1.08 4.13 -0.31
C THR A 253 -1.14 5.05 0.91
N PRO A 254 -2.13 4.94 1.80
CA PRO A 254 -2.14 5.68 3.04
C PRO A 254 -0.92 5.28 3.88
N LEU A 255 -0.12 6.24 4.31
CA LEU A 255 0.92 6.01 5.32
C LEU A 255 0.22 5.85 6.68
N GLN A 256 0.11 4.62 7.15
CA GLN A 256 -0.70 4.27 8.34
C GLN A 256 -0.04 4.62 9.69
N ASN A 257 1.22 5.02 9.73
CA ASN A 257 1.98 5.12 11.00
C ASN A 257 2.48 6.51 11.38
N LEU A 258 2.05 7.58 10.69
CA LEU A 258 2.45 8.93 11.09
C LEU A 258 1.19 9.81 11.18
N GLU A 259 0.60 9.89 12.36
CA GLU A 259 -0.40 10.91 12.67
C GLU A 259 0.15 12.29 12.30
N GLY A 260 -0.49 12.93 11.33
CA GLY A 260 -0.09 14.26 10.85
C GLY A 260 0.87 14.32 9.66
N SER A 261 1.37 13.21 9.14
CA SER A 261 2.22 13.20 7.95
C SER A 261 1.41 13.37 6.67
N ARG A 262 1.77 14.34 5.84
CA ARG A 262 1.19 14.53 4.52
C ARG A 262 1.75 13.45 3.57
N PRO A 263 0.91 12.84 2.68
CA PRO A 263 1.44 11.92 1.68
C PRO A 263 2.45 12.66 0.79
N SER A 264 3.65 12.09 0.70
CA SER A 264 4.71 12.59 -0.18
C SER A 264 4.63 11.92 -1.55
N ALA A 265 5.40 12.38 -2.54
CA ALA A 265 5.52 11.76 -3.86
C ALA A 265 5.86 10.26 -3.79
N GLY A 266 6.52 9.80 -2.74
CA GLY A 266 6.82 8.39 -2.48
C GLY A 266 5.62 7.53 -2.10
N ALA A 267 4.46 8.11 -1.76
CA ALA A 267 3.23 7.39 -1.47
C ALA A 267 2.45 6.97 -2.73
N LEU A 268 2.80 7.49 -3.91
CA LEU A 268 2.25 7.07 -5.21
C LEU A 268 2.94 5.79 -5.66
N ARG A 269 2.15 4.74 -5.87
CA ARG A 269 2.62 3.52 -6.51
C ARG A 269 1.79 3.17 -7.74
N GLU A 270 2.38 2.48 -8.67
CA GLU A 270 1.64 1.85 -9.76
C GLU A 270 0.69 0.79 -9.19
N LEU A 271 -0.42 0.54 -9.91
CA LEU A 271 -1.29 -0.57 -9.55
C LEU A 271 -0.51 -1.87 -9.63
N ASN A 272 -0.62 -2.68 -8.59
CA ASN A 272 -0.12 -4.04 -8.60
C ASN A 272 -1.27 -5.04 -8.85
N ILE A 273 -0.91 -6.29 -9.07
CA ILE A 273 -1.89 -7.34 -9.36
C ILE A 273 -2.80 -7.62 -8.15
N GLY A 274 -2.33 -7.39 -6.94
CA GLY A 274 -3.15 -7.47 -5.72
C GLY A 274 -4.32 -6.49 -5.75
N ASP A 275 -4.09 -5.28 -6.28
CA ASP A 275 -5.16 -4.29 -6.46
C ASP A 275 -6.21 -4.74 -7.48
N LEU A 276 -5.81 -5.47 -8.53
CA LEU A 276 -6.72 -5.98 -9.56
C LEU A 276 -7.68 -7.05 -9.04
N LEU A 277 -7.29 -7.78 -7.99
CA LEU A 277 -8.10 -8.83 -7.40
C LEU A 277 -9.04 -8.33 -6.29
N GLY A 278 -9.00 -7.04 -5.97
CA GLY A 278 -9.87 -6.39 -4.99
C GLY A 278 -9.73 -6.96 -3.58
N ARG A 279 -8.61 -7.56 -3.30
CA ARG A 279 -8.33 -8.10 -1.98
C ARG A 279 -7.57 -7.04 -1.18
N PRO A 280 -8.22 -6.34 -0.25
CA PRO A 280 -7.53 -5.35 0.58
C PRO A 280 -6.43 -6.07 1.37
N GLU A 281 -5.25 -5.46 1.45
CA GLU A 281 -4.24 -5.88 2.41
C GLU A 281 -4.81 -5.62 3.81
N GLU A 282 -5.34 -6.64 4.44
CA GLU A 282 -5.75 -6.55 5.84
C GLU A 282 -4.51 -6.58 6.72
N GLN A 283 -4.41 -5.59 7.60
CA GLN A 283 -3.44 -5.65 8.69
C GLN A 283 -3.94 -6.67 9.71
N LEU A 284 -3.25 -7.78 9.75
CA LEU A 284 -3.49 -8.81 10.74
C LEU A 284 -2.80 -8.42 12.05
N ASP A 285 -3.47 -8.68 13.17
CA ASP A 285 -2.89 -8.46 14.51
C ASP A 285 -1.73 -9.44 14.73
N MET A 286 -0.51 -8.92 14.74
CA MET A 286 0.72 -9.70 14.94
C MET A 286 1.15 -9.79 16.40
N THR A 287 0.35 -9.32 17.35
CA THR A 287 0.71 -9.28 18.78
C THR A 287 0.94 -10.67 19.34
N GLN A 288 0.07 -11.63 19.03
CA GLN A 288 0.23 -13.03 19.43
C GLN A 288 1.44 -13.67 18.77
N VAL A 289 1.67 -13.39 17.48
CA VAL A 289 2.85 -13.87 16.76
C VAL A 289 4.13 -13.31 17.37
N ALA A 290 4.16 -12.02 17.68
CA ALA A 290 5.32 -11.39 18.32
C ALA A 290 5.65 -12.03 19.68
N ALA A 291 4.64 -12.33 20.50
CA ALA A 291 4.84 -13.03 21.77
C ALA A 291 5.33 -14.47 21.57
N PHE A 292 4.86 -15.17 20.53
CA PHE A 292 5.24 -16.55 20.21
C PHE A 292 6.69 -16.66 19.73
N VAL A 293 7.20 -15.68 18.96
CA VAL A 293 8.52 -15.75 18.30
C VAL A 293 9.62 -15.00 19.05
N ARG A 294 9.27 -14.14 20.00
CA ARG A 294 10.25 -13.32 20.76
C ARG A 294 11.27 -14.21 21.45
N ASP A 295 12.56 -13.86 21.28
CA ASP A 295 13.71 -14.56 21.86
C ASP A 295 13.83 -16.04 21.45
N LYS A 296 13.15 -16.48 20.38
CA LYS A 296 13.20 -17.84 19.85
C LYS A 296 14.18 -17.97 18.68
N THR A 297 14.80 -19.14 18.54
CA THR A 297 15.51 -19.52 17.33
C THR A 297 14.53 -20.20 16.38
N ILE A 298 14.40 -19.67 15.16
CA ILE A 298 13.47 -20.12 14.14
C ILE A 298 14.25 -20.63 12.94
N LEU A 299 13.97 -21.85 12.50
CA LEU A 299 14.51 -22.41 11.26
C LEU A 299 13.43 -22.33 10.17
N ILE A 300 13.79 -21.79 9.00
CA ILE A 300 12.93 -21.73 7.83
C ILE A 300 13.58 -22.56 6.73
N THR A 301 13.01 -23.70 6.39
CA THR A 301 13.46 -24.48 5.23
C THR A 301 12.77 -23.96 3.97
N GLY A 302 13.46 -23.98 2.83
CA GLY A 302 12.97 -23.27 1.64
C GLY A 302 12.98 -21.74 1.85
N GLY A 303 13.95 -21.26 2.63
CA GLY A 303 14.04 -19.86 3.09
C GLY A 303 14.22 -18.85 1.98
N GLY A 304 14.81 -19.22 0.84
CA GLY A 304 14.92 -18.38 -0.37
C GLY A 304 13.66 -18.38 -1.25
N GLY A 305 12.74 -19.32 -1.03
CA GLY A 305 11.48 -19.38 -1.78
C GLY A 305 10.53 -18.22 -1.46
N SER A 306 9.48 -18.06 -2.28
CA SER A 306 8.53 -16.91 -2.15
C SER A 306 7.85 -16.81 -0.77
N ILE A 307 7.46 -17.96 -0.18
CA ILE A 307 6.84 -17.98 1.16
C ILE A 307 7.92 -17.88 2.25
N GLY A 308 9.01 -18.66 2.13
CA GLY A 308 10.08 -18.66 3.13
C GLY A 308 10.75 -17.31 3.31
N SER A 309 11.01 -16.60 2.20
CA SER A 309 11.58 -15.25 2.23
C SER A 309 10.64 -14.23 2.89
N GLU A 310 9.33 -14.33 2.61
CA GLU A 310 8.35 -13.44 3.21
C GLU A 310 8.14 -13.72 4.71
N LEU A 311 8.13 -15.01 5.11
CA LEU A 311 8.13 -15.38 6.52
C LEU A 311 9.34 -14.77 7.25
N CYS A 312 10.53 -14.80 6.64
CA CYS A 312 11.71 -14.16 7.19
C CYS A 312 11.54 -12.64 7.33
N ARG A 313 11.03 -11.94 6.29
CA ARG A 313 10.79 -10.49 6.32
C ARG A 313 9.84 -10.10 7.44
N GLN A 314 8.77 -10.86 7.64
CA GLN A 314 7.77 -10.56 8.67
C GLN A 314 8.23 -10.91 10.08
N LEU A 315 9.04 -11.94 10.22
CA LEU A 315 9.59 -12.37 11.52
C LEU A 315 10.70 -11.45 12.03
N PHE A 316 11.53 -10.90 11.14
CA PHE A 316 12.71 -10.13 11.52
C PHE A 316 12.40 -8.95 12.45
N PRO A 317 11.38 -8.10 12.19
CA PRO A 317 11.01 -7.00 13.09
C PRO A 317 10.41 -7.45 14.43
N LEU A 318 9.95 -8.71 14.56
CA LEU A 318 9.31 -9.23 15.77
C LEU A 318 10.32 -9.68 16.86
N GLN A 319 11.60 -9.36 16.67
CA GLN A 319 12.68 -9.62 17.63
C GLN A 319 12.87 -11.11 18.01
N PRO A 320 12.97 -12.02 17.04
CA PRO A 320 13.45 -13.37 17.35
C PRO A 320 14.89 -13.32 17.85
N ARG A 321 15.33 -14.35 18.58
CA ARG A 321 16.74 -14.49 18.96
C ARG A 321 17.61 -14.68 17.72
N ARG A 322 17.14 -15.55 16.79
CA ARG A 322 17.85 -15.88 15.56
C ARG A 322 16.90 -16.46 14.53
N ILE A 323 17.10 -16.15 13.26
CA ILE A 323 16.44 -16.79 12.12
C ILE A 323 17.52 -17.55 11.34
N VAL A 324 17.32 -18.84 11.14
CA VAL A 324 18.18 -19.70 10.32
C VAL A 324 17.45 -20.00 9.02
N LEU A 325 17.95 -19.52 7.90
CA LEU A 325 17.43 -19.86 6.58
C LEU A 325 18.18 -21.08 6.05
N TYR A 326 17.44 -22.11 5.67
CA TYR A 326 17.97 -23.33 5.09
C TYR A 326 17.38 -23.53 3.70
N ASP A 327 18.20 -23.45 2.67
CA ASP A 327 17.77 -23.59 1.28
C ASP A 327 18.87 -24.20 0.42
N ILE A 328 18.49 -24.88 -0.66
CA ILE A 328 19.42 -25.38 -1.66
C ILE A 328 19.93 -24.29 -2.60
N SER A 329 19.15 -23.19 -2.75
CA SER A 329 19.47 -22.07 -3.63
C SER A 329 20.22 -20.96 -2.89
N GLU A 330 21.53 -20.88 -3.08
CA GLU A 330 22.35 -19.79 -2.55
C GLU A 330 21.92 -18.41 -3.06
N ASN A 331 21.57 -18.33 -4.35
CA ASN A 331 21.22 -17.06 -4.99
C ASN A 331 19.97 -16.44 -4.36
N TYR A 332 18.89 -17.19 -4.18
CA TYR A 332 17.66 -16.68 -3.57
C TYR A 332 17.87 -16.24 -2.11
N MET A 333 18.72 -16.95 -1.37
CA MET A 333 19.07 -16.53 -0.02
C MET A 333 19.92 -15.27 0.00
N TYR A 334 20.86 -15.14 -0.94
CA TYR A 334 21.70 -13.94 -1.06
C TYR A 334 20.88 -12.71 -1.44
N ASP A 335 19.93 -12.86 -2.36
CA ASP A 335 19.01 -11.77 -2.75
C ASP A 335 18.20 -11.28 -1.55
N LEU A 336 17.63 -12.22 -0.77
CA LEU A 336 16.89 -11.88 0.45
C LEU A 336 17.80 -11.19 1.50
N TYR A 337 19.03 -11.69 1.68
CA TYR A 337 19.99 -11.06 2.59
C TYR A 337 20.28 -9.62 2.17
N SER A 338 20.55 -9.39 0.88
CA SER A 338 20.85 -8.06 0.34
C SER A 338 19.69 -7.08 0.48
N ASP A 339 18.46 -7.56 0.36
CA ASP A 339 17.26 -6.75 0.59
C ASP A 339 17.14 -6.32 2.04
N LEU A 340 17.29 -7.27 2.98
CA LEU A 340 17.21 -7.00 4.42
C LEU A 340 18.39 -6.17 4.94
N GLU A 341 19.58 -6.29 4.35
CA GLU A 341 20.75 -5.52 4.74
C GLU A 341 20.54 -4.00 4.50
N ARG A 342 19.81 -3.62 3.47
CA ARG A 342 19.47 -2.22 3.22
C ARG A 342 18.60 -1.62 4.33
N GLU A 343 17.75 -2.44 4.96
CA GLU A 343 16.78 -2.01 5.97
C GLU A 343 17.34 -2.14 7.40
N TYR A 344 18.06 -3.24 7.71
CA TYR A 344 18.42 -3.65 9.09
C TYR A 344 19.94 -3.71 9.37
N ARG A 345 20.74 -2.96 8.67
CA ARG A 345 22.23 -2.94 8.63
C ARG A 345 23.00 -3.57 9.82
N GLN A 346 22.77 -3.13 11.05
CA GLN A 346 23.59 -3.53 12.21
C GLN A 346 23.12 -4.85 12.87
N ASP A 347 21.83 -5.17 12.84
CA ASP A 347 21.26 -6.33 13.52
C ASP A 347 21.28 -7.59 12.66
N LEU A 348 21.40 -7.43 11.33
CA LEU A 348 21.19 -8.55 10.40
C LEU A 348 22.19 -9.67 10.58
N SER A 349 23.50 -9.37 10.62
CA SER A 349 24.58 -10.37 10.73
C SER A 349 24.55 -11.17 12.03
N GLN A 350 23.93 -10.63 13.08
CA GLN A 350 23.82 -11.32 14.38
C GLN A 350 22.59 -12.21 14.46
N LYS A 351 21.50 -11.84 13.77
CA LYS A 351 20.19 -12.48 13.88
C LYS A 351 19.83 -13.39 12.71
N LEU A 352 20.36 -13.14 11.50
CA LEU A 352 20.07 -13.91 10.30
C LEU A 352 21.25 -14.79 9.90
N ILE A 353 21.02 -16.11 9.89
CA ILE A 353 22.00 -17.12 9.50
C ILE A 353 21.56 -17.76 8.19
N LEU A 354 22.47 -17.84 7.22
CA LEU A 354 22.24 -18.51 5.95
C LEU A 354 22.93 -19.86 5.94
N CYS A 355 22.17 -20.93 5.71
CA CYS A 355 22.67 -22.31 5.64
C CYS A 355 22.30 -22.91 4.29
N VAL A 356 23.27 -23.10 3.41
CA VAL A 356 23.05 -23.83 2.16
C VAL A 356 22.97 -25.31 2.44
N GLY A 357 21.92 -25.97 1.95
CA GLY A 357 21.74 -27.42 2.12
C GLY A 357 20.39 -27.91 1.57
N SER A 358 20.33 -29.21 1.31
CA SER A 358 19.12 -29.88 0.85
C SER A 358 18.42 -30.57 2.02
N ILE A 359 17.07 -30.49 2.07
CA ILE A 359 16.26 -31.25 3.05
C ILE A 359 16.36 -32.78 2.85
N ARG A 360 16.98 -33.23 1.78
CA ARG A 360 17.27 -34.63 1.46
C ARG A 360 18.59 -35.11 2.09
N ASP A 361 19.39 -34.20 2.63
CA ASP A 361 20.68 -34.47 3.26
C ASP A 361 20.49 -34.54 4.79
N GLU A 362 20.37 -35.76 5.29
CA GLU A 362 20.12 -36.03 6.71
C GLU A 362 21.25 -35.52 7.58
N GLN A 363 22.54 -35.75 7.17
CA GLN A 363 23.69 -35.32 7.93
C GLN A 363 23.72 -33.79 8.05
N ARG A 364 23.47 -33.07 6.94
CA ARG A 364 23.45 -31.61 6.94
C ARG A 364 22.32 -31.03 7.77
N LEU A 365 21.15 -31.65 7.74
CA LEU A 365 20.02 -31.28 8.63
C LEU A 365 20.45 -31.45 10.09
N ASP A 366 21.01 -32.58 10.46
CA ASP A 366 21.42 -32.87 11.83
C ASP A 366 22.49 -31.89 12.35
N GLU A 367 23.48 -31.53 11.51
CA GLU A 367 24.48 -30.50 11.81
C GLU A 367 23.80 -29.12 12.09
N VAL A 368 22.87 -28.69 11.24
CA VAL A 368 22.19 -27.40 11.38
C VAL A 368 21.29 -27.37 12.62
N PHE A 369 20.50 -28.42 12.85
CA PHE A 369 19.64 -28.52 14.03
C PHE A 369 20.46 -28.58 15.31
N GLY A 370 21.56 -29.35 15.32
CA GLY A 370 22.48 -29.48 16.47
C GLY A 370 23.20 -28.18 16.80
N CYS A 371 23.63 -27.44 15.78
CA CYS A 371 24.36 -26.18 15.94
C CYS A 371 23.46 -25.06 16.45
N TYR A 372 22.30 -24.88 15.84
CA TYR A 372 21.45 -23.70 16.10
C TYR A 372 20.29 -23.98 17.05
N LYS A 373 19.93 -25.23 17.31
CA LYS A 373 18.89 -25.69 18.23
C LYS A 373 17.58 -24.89 18.04
N PRO A 374 16.94 -24.97 16.86
CA PRO A 374 15.72 -24.22 16.60
C PRO A 374 14.58 -24.68 17.52
N GLU A 375 13.83 -23.73 18.05
CA GLU A 375 12.64 -23.99 18.86
C GLU A 375 11.39 -24.08 17.97
N ILE A 376 11.44 -23.42 16.80
CA ILE A 376 10.35 -23.37 15.83
C ILE A 376 10.91 -23.69 14.44
N VAL A 377 10.23 -24.54 13.70
CA VAL A 377 10.54 -24.87 12.30
C VAL A 377 9.37 -24.49 11.41
N LEU A 378 9.63 -23.69 10.40
CA LEU A 378 8.69 -23.36 9.33
C LEU A 378 9.17 -24.07 8.06
N HIS A 379 8.49 -25.17 7.69
CA HIS A 379 8.93 -26.05 6.62
C HIS A 379 8.24 -25.66 5.29
N ALA A 380 8.91 -24.78 4.51
CA ALA A 380 8.42 -24.31 3.22
C ALA A 380 9.18 -24.92 2.02
N ALA A 381 10.18 -25.76 2.25
CA ALA A 381 10.92 -26.43 1.20
C ALA A 381 10.05 -27.49 0.51
N ALA A 382 9.82 -27.34 -0.80
CA ALA A 382 9.11 -28.32 -1.62
C ALA A 382 9.35 -28.08 -3.11
N HIS A 383 9.26 -29.14 -3.91
CA HIS A 383 9.08 -29.06 -5.36
C HIS A 383 7.59 -28.81 -5.65
N LYS A 384 7.24 -27.70 -6.32
CA LYS A 384 5.85 -27.24 -6.47
C LYS A 384 5.33 -27.21 -7.91
N HIS A 385 6.22 -27.31 -8.91
CA HIS A 385 5.84 -27.20 -10.31
C HIS A 385 5.26 -28.51 -10.83
N VAL A 386 3.93 -28.55 -11.01
CA VAL A 386 3.20 -29.75 -11.41
C VAL A 386 3.78 -30.40 -12.68
N PRO A 387 3.99 -29.68 -13.82
CA PRO A 387 4.51 -30.34 -15.02
C PRO A 387 5.88 -31.02 -14.80
N LEU A 388 6.80 -30.36 -14.10
CA LEU A 388 8.12 -30.94 -13.84
C LEU A 388 8.06 -32.17 -12.91
N MET A 389 7.08 -32.19 -12.00
CA MET A 389 6.92 -33.34 -11.09
C MET A 389 6.17 -34.50 -11.75
N GLU A 390 5.36 -34.24 -12.76
CA GLU A 390 4.83 -35.32 -13.63
C GLU A 390 5.95 -35.99 -14.44
N ASP A 391 6.92 -35.18 -14.95
CA ASP A 391 8.07 -35.69 -15.70
C ASP A 391 9.12 -36.37 -14.78
N CYS A 392 9.21 -35.98 -13.51
CA CYS A 392 10.22 -36.45 -12.56
C CYS A 392 9.58 -36.88 -11.22
N PRO A 393 8.68 -37.88 -11.19
CA PRO A 393 7.90 -38.22 -10.02
C PRO A 393 8.74 -38.73 -8.84
N ASP A 394 9.83 -39.43 -9.09
CA ASP A 394 10.80 -39.87 -8.06
C ASP A 394 11.42 -38.67 -7.33
N GLN A 395 11.73 -37.58 -8.02
CA GLN A 395 12.30 -36.38 -7.41
C GLN A 395 11.26 -35.66 -6.53
N ALA A 396 9.97 -35.69 -6.91
CA ALA A 396 8.91 -35.18 -6.08
C ALA A 396 8.80 -35.95 -4.75
N VAL A 397 8.84 -37.28 -4.80
CA VAL A 397 8.80 -38.16 -3.62
C VAL A 397 10.03 -37.95 -2.76
N LYS A 398 11.24 -38.01 -3.34
CA LYS A 398 12.51 -37.81 -2.61
C LYS A 398 12.55 -36.47 -1.86
N ASN A 399 12.04 -35.41 -2.48
CA ASN A 399 12.07 -34.09 -1.86
C ASN A 399 10.90 -33.84 -0.91
N ASN A 400 9.66 -34.02 -1.41
CA ASN A 400 8.47 -33.59 -0.68
C ASN A 400 8.06 -34.59 0.42
N VAL A 401 8.32 -35.89 0.24
CA VAL A 401 7.97 -36.93 1.23
C VAL A 401 9.16 -37.25 2.10
N PHE A 402 10.25 -37.79 1.53
CA PHE A 402 11.41 -38.17 2.33
C PHE A 402 12.12 -36.95 2.94
N GLY A 403 12.28 -35.83 2.21
CA GLY A 403 12.87 -34.62 2.74
C GLY A 403 12.06 -34.03 3.92
N THR A 404 10.71 -34.05 3.83
CA THR A 404 9.86 -33.67 4.96
C THR A 404 10.02 -34.62 6.14
N ASN A 405 10.04 -35.92 5.90
CA ASN A 405 10.25 -36.93 6.97
C ASN A 405 11.60 -36.75 7.66
N LEU A 406 12.72 -36.59 6.92
CA LEU A 406 14.05 -36.35 7.48
C LEU A 406 14.10 -35.07 8.32
N THR A 407 13.45 -33.99 7.82
CA THR A 407 13.36 -32.72 8.54
C THR A 407 12.54 -32.87 9.83
N ALA A 408 11.43 -33.62 9.80
CA ALA A 408 10.61 -33.92 10.97
C ALA A 408 11.37 -34.76 12.00
N LEU A 409 12.08 -35.80 11.56
CA LEU A 409 12.92 -36.63 12.45
C LEU A 409 14.05 -35.82 13.09
N ALA A 410 14.70 -34.93 12.33
CA ALA A 410 15.72 -34.02 12.90
C ALA A 410 15.08 -33.09 13.95
N ALA A 411 13.87 -32.55 13.68
CA ALA A 411 13.14 -31.75 14.64
C ALA A 411 12.85 -32.49 15.95
N ILE A 412 12.45 -33.76 15.89
CA ILE A 412 12.19 -34.61 17.05
C ILE A 412 13.50 -34.86 17.81
N ARG A 413 14.58 -35.28 17.11
CA ARG A 413 15.89 -35.59 17.72
C ARG A 413 16.46 -34.39 18.49
N HIS A 414 16.25 -33.17 17.97
CA HIS A 414 16.81 -31.96 18.57
C HIS A 414 15.81 -31.19 19.44
N GLY A 415 14.63 -31.75 19.74
CA GLY A 415 13.66 -31.19 20.69
C GLY A 415 13.02 -29.90 20.24
N VAL A 416 12.74 -29.78 18.95
CA VAL A 416 11.94 -28.65 18.40
C VAL A 416 10.57 -28.63 19.05
N ARG A 417 10.15 -27.47 19.52
CA ARG A 417 8.83 -27.32 20.15
C ARG A 417 7.71 -27.34 19.13
N ARG A 418 7.84 -26.57 18.04
CA ARG A 418 6.79 -26.42 17.01
C ARG A 418 7.33 -26.60 15.61
N PHE A 419 6.64 -27.43 14.83
CA PHE A 419 6.94 -27.69 13.42
C PHE A 419 5.70 -27.37 12.57
N VAL A 420 5.85 -26.46 11.58
CA VAL A 420 4.75 -26.03 10.71
C VAL A 420 5.07 -26.39 9.28
N LEU A 421 4.31 -27.30 8.69
CA LEU A 421 4.41 -27.66 7.27
C LEU A 421 3.58 -26.68 6.42
N ILE A 422 4.19 -26.05 5.44
CA ILE A 422 3.49 -25.32 4.39
C ILE A 422 2.93 -26.32 3.38
N SER A 423 1.60 -26.41 3.30
CA SER A 423 0.88 -27.29 2.37
C SER A 423 0.11 -26.49 1.31
N THR A 424 -0.70 -27.16 0.54
CA THR A 424 -1.40 -26.59 -0.64
C THR A 424 -2.80 -27.18 -0.81
N ASP A 425 -3.69 -26.42 -1.48
CA ASP A 425 -4.97 -26.90 -2.00
C ASP A 425 -4.85 -28.16 -2.88
N LYS A 426 -3.73 -28.33 -3.58
CA LYS A 426 -3.47 -29.47 -4.46
C LYS A 426 -3.25 -30.81 -3.74
N ALA A 427 -3.07 -30.78 -2.42
CA ALA A 427 -3.07 -31.96 -1.56
C ALA A 427 -4.49 -32.55 -1.33
N VAL A 428 -5.52 -31.77 -1.65
CA VAL A 428 -6.93 -32.18 -1.57
C VAL A 428 -7.34 -32.89 -2.86
N ASN A 429 -7.84 -34.12 -2.76
CA ASN A 429 -8.18 -34.96 -3.93
C ASN A 429 -7.13 -34.78 -5.05
N PRO A 430 -5.84 -35.10 -4.81
CA PRO A 430 -4.79 -34.80 -5.77
C PRO A 430 -5.07 -35.48 -7.12
N THR A 431 -4.74 -34.78 -8.21
CA THR A 431 -4.83 -35.29 -9.60
C THR A 431 -3.46 -35.33 -10.26
N ASN A 432 -2.42 -35.01 -9.49
CA ASN A 432 -1.05 -34.94 -9.95
C ASN A 432 -0.07 -35.40 -8.88
N VAL A 433 1.11 -35.79 -9.32
CA VAL A 433 2.20 -36.30 -8.47
C VAL A 433 2.59 -35.30 -7.37
N MET A 434 2.72 -34.02 -7.73
CA MET A 434 3.08 -32.99 -6.75
C MET A 434 2.05 -32.89 -5.62
N GLY A 435 0.75 -32.86 -5.94
CA GLY A 435 -0.33 -32.87 -4.96
C GLY A 435 -0.33 -34.12 -4.09
N ALA A 436 -0.16 -35.32 -4.70
CA ALA A 436 -0.06 -36.59 -3.98
C ALA A 436 1.13 -36.59 -2.99
N THR A 437 2.31 -36.11 -3.39
CA THR A 437 3.48 -36.00 -2.49
C THR A 437 3.27 -34.99 -1.36
N LYS A 438 2.52 -33.89 -1.59
CA LYS A 438 2.16 -32.95 -0.52
C LYS A 438 1.15 -33.56 0.46
N ARG A 439 0.20 -34.36 -0.03
CA ARG A 439 -0.72 -35.12 0.84
C ARG A 439 0.06 -36.12 1.72
N LEU A 440 1.01 -36.86 1.14
CA LEU A 440 1.87 -37.74 1.91
C LEU A 440 2.73 -36.97 2.94
N ALA A 441 3.19 -35.77 2.61
CA ALA A 441 3.91 -34.93 3.57
C ALA A 441 3.03 -34.50 4.76
N GLU A 442 1.73 -34.24 4.54
CA GLU A 442 0.76 -34.01 5.63
C GLU A 442 0.62 -35.26 6.51
N MET A 443 0.50 -36.45 5.90
CA MET A 443 0.42 -37.72 6.62
C MET A 443 1.69 -38.01 7.44
N VAL A 444 2.87 -37.65 6.91
CA VAL A 444 4.15 -37.76 7.63
C VAL A 444 4.12 -36.94 8.92
N ILE A 445 3.80 -35.66 8.86
CA ILE A 445 3.84 -34.80 10.05
C ILE A 445 2.75 -35.17 11.07
N GLU A 446 1.61 -35.65 10.61
CA GLU A 446 0.54 -36.13 11.45
C GLU A 446 0.96 -37.36 12.27
N ALA A 447 1.53 -38.39 11.60
CA ALA A 447 2.03 -39.57 12.30
C ALA A 447 3.19 -39.22 13.25
N ARG A 448 4.10 -38.31 12.88
CA ARG A 448 5.19 -37.83 13.74
C ARG A 448 4.70 -37.01 14.93
N ASN A 449 3.56 -36.33 14.83
CA ASN A 449 2.94 -35.62 15.94
C ASN A 449 2.53 -36.61 17.07
N ALA A 450 2.01 -37.78 16.71
CA ALA A 450 1.56 -38.78 17.67
C ALA A 450 2.72 -39.44 18.46
N GLN A 451 3.97 -39.38 17.95
CA GLN A 451 5.13 -40.03 18.53
C GLN A 451 6.00 -39.12 19.39
N SER A 452 5.79 -37.81 19.38
CA SER A 452 6.79 -36.88 19.93
C SER A 452 6.18 -35.75 20.74
N ALA A 453 7.02 -35.06 21.52
CA ALA A 453 6.67 -33.83 22.20
C ALA A 453 6.68 -32.59 21.26
N THR A 454 7.16 -32.75 20.03
CA THR A 454 7.12 -31.70 19.01
C THR A 454 5.70 -31.54 18.50
N GLU A 455 5.17 -30.33 18.58
CA GLU A 455 3.83 -29.96 18.09
C GLU A 455 3.88 -29.78 16.56
N PHE A 456 3.48 -30.80 15.81
CA PHE A 456 3.41 -30.74 14.35
C PHE A 456 2.06 -30.21 13.89
N THR A 457 2.08 -29.33 12.87
CA THR A 457 0.87 -28.81 12.24
C THR A 457 1.11 -28.53 10.76
N ALA A 458 0.05 -28.54 9.95
CA ALA A 458 0.11 -28.14 8.55
C ALA A 458 -0.79 -26.94 8.27
N VAL A 459 -0.44 -26.15 7.27
CA VAL A 459 -1.25 -25.01 6.79
C VAL A 459 -1.46 -25.15 5.29
N ARG A 460 -2.70 -25.35 4.87
CA ARG A 460 -3.13 -25.41 3.46
C ARG A 460 -3.59 -24.05 2.98
N PHE A 461 -3.16 -23.65 1.81
CA PHE A 461 -3.69 -22.50 1.07
C PHE A 461 -3.52 -22.71 -0.44
N GLY A 462 -4.24 -21.91 -1.23
CA GLY A 462 -4.22 -21.97 -2.68
C GLY A 462 -3.04 -21.23 -3.31
N ASN A 463 -3.27 -20.62 -4.49
CA ASN A 463 -2.18 -19.94 -5.18
C ASN A 463 -1.85 -18.60 -4.50
N VAL A 464 -0.57 -18.26 -4.55
CA VAL A 464 -0.10 -16.92 -4.12
C VAL A 464 0.37 -16.11 -5.32
N LEU A 465 -0.01 -14.81 -5.31
CA LEU A 465 0.28 -13.89 -6.39
C LEU A 465 1.77 -13.57 -6.49
N GLY A 466 2.28 -13.56 -7.73
CA GLY A 466 3.66 -13.13 -7.98
C GLY A 466 4.75 -14.10 -7.50
N SER A 467 4.40 -15.34 -7.07
CA SER A 467 5.40 -16.34 -6.70
C SER A 467 6.23 -16.78 -7.91
N HIS A 468 7.49 -17.14 -7.69
CA HIS A 468 8.41 -17.57 -8.75
C HIS A 468 7.80 -18.69 -9.61
N GLY A 469 7.85 -18.51 -10.94
CA GLY A 469 7.32 -19.47 -11.92
C GLY A 469 5.80 -19.62 -11.95
N SER A 470 5.04 -18.73 -11.27
CA SER A 470 3.58 -18.73 -11.32
C SER A 470 3.04 -18.06 -12.58
N VAL A 471 1.70 -18.13 -12.75
CA VAL A 471 1.00 -17.62 -13.93
C VAL A 471 1.18 -16.11 -14.14
N VAL A 472 1.26 -15.35 -13.05
CA VAL A 472 1.34 -13.89 -13.09
C VAL A 472 2.64 -13.38 -13.69
N PRO A 473 3.86 -13.74 -13.20
CA PRO A 473 5.10 -13.35 -13.86
C PRO A 473 5.21 -13.83 -15.31
N LYS A 474 4.63 -15.00 -15.61
CA LYS A 474 4.59 -15.52 -16.98
C LYS A 474 3.75 -14.61 -17.90
N PHE A 475 2.56 -14.21 -17.46
CA PHE A 475 1.70 -13.30 -18.24
C PHE A 475 2.36 -11.92 -18.41
N GLU A 476 2.95 -11.37 -17.36
CA GLU A 476 3.67 -10.10 -17.45
C GLU A 476 4.80 -10.17 -18.49
N GLN A 477 5.60 -11.22 -18.47
CA GLN A 477 6.65 -11.44 -19.46
C GLN A 477 6.09 -11.56 -20.88
N GLN A 478 5.01 -12.32 -21.07
CA GLN A 478 4.36 -12.48 -22.40
C GLN A 478 3.80 -11.15 -22.90
N ILE A 479 3.14 -10.36 -22.05
CA ILE A 479 2.62 -9.03 -22.42
C ILE A 479 3.76 -8.09 -22.81
N ARG A 480 4.83 -8.02 -22.01
CA ARG A 480 6.00 -7.17 -22.29
C ARG A 480 6.72 -7.57 -23.58
N SER A 481 6.66 -8.86 -23.95
CA SER A 481 7.22 -9.40 -25.20
C SER A 481 6.31 -9.21 -26.42
N GLY A 482 5.12 -8.60 -26.26
CA GLY A 482 4.17 -8.40 -27.37
C GLY A 482 3.16 -9.52 -27.55
N GLY A 483 3.09 -10.48 -26.63
CA GLY A 483 2.14 -11.61 -26.66
C GLY A 483 2.59 -12.81 -27.50
N PRO A 484 1.71 -13.79 -27.73
CA PRO A 484 0.40 -13.93 -27.10
C PRO A 484 0.47 -14.39 -25.65
N ILE A 485 -0.62 -14.17 -24.86
CA ILE A 485 -0.80 -14.81 -23.57
C ILE A 485 -1.30 -16.24 -23.79
N THR A 486 -0.69 -17.20 -23.09
CA THR A 486 -1.08 -18.62 -23.18
C THR A 486 -1.88 -19.03 -21.95
N LEU A 487 -3.16 -19.38 -22.14
CA LEU A 487 -4.04 -19.99 -21.14
C LEU A 487 -4.24 -21.48 -21.42
N THR A 488 -4.41 -22.25 -20.35
CA THR A 488 -4.67 -23.70 -20.50
C THR A 488 -6.15 -24.00 -20.80
N HIS A 489 -7.09 -23.23 -20.22
CA HIS A 489 -8.52 -23.40 -20.49
C HIS A 489 -9.28 -22.09 -20.22
N PRO A 490 -10.35 -21.74 -20.99
CA PRO A 490 -11.11 -20.50 -20.78
C PRO A 490 -11.83 -20.43 -19.43
N GLU A 491 -12.31 -21.56 -18.92
CA GLU A 491 -13.08 -21.64 -17.66
C GLU A 491 -12.23 -21.99 -16.43
N ILE A 492 -10.90 -21.99 -16.55
CA ILE A 492 -10.03 -22.34 -15.43
C ILE A 492 -10.14 -21.29 -14.32
N ILE A 493 -10.36 -21.77 -13.10
CA ILE A 493 -10.54 -20.93 -11.91
C ILE A 493 -9.47 -21.28 -10.88
N ARG A 494 -8.96 -20.25 -10.20
CA ARG A 494 -8.00 -20.40 -9.09
C ARG A 494 -8.35 -19.45 -7.97
N TYR A 495 -8.00 -19.84 -6.75
CA TYR A 495 -7.99 -18.96 -5.60
C TYR A 495 -6.64 -18.26 -5.50
N PHE A 496 -6.66 -16.97 -5.16
CA PHE A 496 -5.44 -16.20 -5.01
C PHE A 496 -5.39 -15.47 -3.67
N MET A 497 -4.20 -15.40 -3.12
CA MET A 497 -3.85 -14.63 -1.94
C MET A 497 -2.55 -13.87 -2.21
N THR A 498 -2.30 -12.76 -1.53
CA THR A 498 -0.98 -12.13 -1.61
C THR A 498 0.04 -12.92 -0.80
N ILE A 499 1.33 -12.86 -1.18
CA ILE A 499 2.39 -13.54 -0.43
C ILE A 499 2.47 -13.03 1.01
N PRO A 500 2.42 -11.68 1.27
CA PRO A 500 2.40 -11.17 2.63
C PRO A 500 1.21 -11.66 3.47
N GLU A 501 0.00 -11.71 2.89
CA GLU A 501 -1.19 -12.21 3.58
C GLU A 501 -1.03 -13.69 3.94
N ALA A 502 -0.59 -14.52 3.00
CA ALA A 502 -0.35 -15.95 3.24
C ALA A 502 0.66 -16.17 4.37
N ALA A 503 1.80 -15.47 4.33
CA ALA A 503 2.82 -15.57 5.36
C ALA A 503 2.31 -15.13 6.74
N SER A 504 1.58 -14.02 6.81
CA SER A 504 0.97 -13.54 8.06
C SER A 504 -0.01 -14.55 8.66
N LEU A 505 -0.87 -15.15 7.84
CA LEU A 505 -1.84 -16.16 8.29
C LEU A 505 -1.15 -17.46 8.71
N VAL A 506 -0.08 -17.87 8.02
CA VAL A 506 0.76 -19.01 8.43
C VAL A 506 1.39 -18.77 9.81
N LEU A 507 1.93 -17.58 10.06
CA LEU A 507 2.50 -17.22 11.36
C LEU A 507 1.45 -17.19 12.46
N GLN A 508 0.25 -16.70 12.16
CA GLN A 508 -0.86 -16.74 13.12
C GLN A 508 -1.33 -18.18 13.41
N ALA A 509 -1.48 -19.03 12.37
CA ALA A 509 -1.78 -20.44 12.55
C ALA A 509 -0.69 -21.11 13.41
N ALA A 510 0.58 -20.83 13.13
CA ALA A 510 1.71 -21.31 13.94
C ALA A 510 1.61 -20.89 15.41
N SER A 511 1.16 -19.69 15.71
CA SER A 511 1.07 -19.18 17.08
C SER A 511 -0.05 -19.82 17.90
N ILE A 512 -1.19 -20.17 17.27
CA ILE A 512 -2.36 -20.77 17.93
C ILE A 512 -2.37 -22.31 17.93
N ALA A 513 -1.50 -22.94 17.14
CA ALA A 513 -1.42 -24.39 17.01
C ALA A 513 -1.11 -25.07 18.36
N ARG A 514 -1.57 -26.30 18.54
CA ARG A 514 -1.35 -27.14 19.72
C ARG A 514 -0.76 -28.51 19.39
N GLY A 515 -0.63 -28.81 18.09
CA GLY A 515 -0.15 -30.08 17.54
C GLY A 515 -1.28 -30.98 17.03
N GLY A 516 -1.10 -31.50 15.82
CA GLY A 516 -2.06 -32.37 15.13
C GLY A 516 -3.14 -31.63 14.32
N GLU A 517 -3.13 -30.28 14.29
CA GLU A 517 -4.11 -29.54 13.49
C GLU A 517 -3.66 -29.42 12.03
N LEU A 518 -4.67 -29.45 11.16
CA LEU A 518 -4.54 -29.04 9.78
C LEU A 518 -5.29 -27.73 9.58
N PHE A 519 -4.56 -26.65 9.46
CA PHE A 519 -5.15 -25.33 9.19
C PHE A 519 -5.42 -25.12 7.71
N VAL A 520 -6.55 -24.50 7.40
CA VAL A 520 -6.96 -24.13 6.03
C VAL A 520 -7.22 -22.62 6.02
N LEU A 521 -6.54 -21.92 5.12
CA LEU A 521 -6.70 -20.49 4.99
C LEU A 521 -7.87 -20.13 4.09
N ASP A 522 -8.63 -19.09 4.48
CA ASP A 522 -9.69 -18.52 3.66
C ASP A 522 -9.11 -17.84 2.41
N MET A 523 -9.31 -18.48 1.27
CA MET A 523 -8.81 -17.97 -0.01
C MET A 523 -9.72 -16.90 -0.63
N GLY A 524 -10.86 -16.59 0.00
CA GLY A 524 -11.84 -15.64 -0.51
C GLY A 524 -12.52 -16.11 -1.80
N ARG A 525 -12.81 -15.19 -2.73
CA ARG A 525 -13.53 -15.50 -3.96
C ARG A 525 -12.61 -16.14 -5.01
N PRO A 526 -13.13 -17.14 -5.76
CA PRO A 526 -12.41 -17.72 -6.89
C PRO A 526 -12.28 -16.70 -8.04
N VAL A 527 -11.18 -16.78 -8.80
CA VAL A 527 -10.85 -15.88 -9.91
C VAL A 527 -10.68 -16.67 -11.19
N LYS A 528 -11.41 -16.30 -12.25
CA LYS A 528 -11.18 -16.83 -13.60
C LYS A 528 -9.83 -16.32 -14.12
N ILE A 529 -8.95 -17.23 -14.54
CA ILE A 529 -7.61 -16.88 -15.03
C ILE A 529 -7.69 -16.03 -16.31
N ARG A 530 -8.73 -16.21 -17.11
CA ARG A 530 -9.01 -15.39 -18.29
C ARG A 530 -9.24 -13.92 -17.89
N GLU A 531 -10.08 -13.64 -16.88
CA GLU A 531 -10.33 -12.29 -16.41
C GLU A 531 -9.05 -11.64 -15.84
N LEU A 532 -8.23 -12.42 -15.13
CA LEU A 532 -6.92 -11.97 -14.66
C LEU A 532 -6.01 -11.59 -15.83
N ALA A 533 -5.95 -12.41 -16.89
CA ALA A 533 -5.16 -12.12 -18.08
C ALA A 533 -5.63 -10.84 -18.79
N GLU A 534 -6.95 -10.67 -18.96
CA GLU A 534 -7.55 -9.47 -19.58
C GLU A 534 -7.21 -8.20 -18.77
N ARG A 535 -7.30 -8.25 -17.43
CA ARG A 535 -6.91 -7.14 -16.54
C ARG A 535 -5.40 -6.84 -16.59
N MET A 536 -4.56 -7.88 -16.68
CA MET A 536 -3.12 -7.72 -16.82
C MET A 536 -2.74 -7.11 -18.17
N ILE A 537 -3.42 -7.46 -19.25
CA ILE A 537 -3.24 -6.78 -20.55
C ILE A 537 -3.53 -5.28 -20.39
N GLN A 538 -4.65 -4.91 -19.75
CA GLN A 538 -5.00 -3.50 -19.53
C GLN A 538 -3.95 -2.76 -18.67
N LEU A 539 -3.32 -3.45 -17.73
CA LEU A 539 -2.33 -2.85 -16.82
C LEU A 539 -0.94 -2.70 -17.48
N TYR A 540 -0.51 -3.71 -18.25
CA TYR A 540 0.86 -3.81 -18.75
C TYR A 540 1.00 -3.65 -20.27
N ALA A 541 -0.13 -3.44 -20.99
CA ALA A 541 -0.06 -3.27 -22.44
C ALA A 541 0.85 -2.09 -22.83
N PRO A 542 1.71 -2.26 -23.83
CA PRO A 542 2.58 -1.19 -24.28
C PRO A 542 1.77 -0.02 -24.86
N GLU A 543 2.24 1.20 -24.63
CA GLU A 543 1.59 2.47 -25.06
C GLU A 543 1.35 2.58 -26.57
N ASN A 544 1.94 1.70 -27.38
CA ASN A 544 1.82 1.67 -28.84
C ASN A 544 0.48 1.11 -29.36
N GLY A 545 -0.44 0.73 -28.47
CA GLY A 545 -1.76 0.22 -28.86
C GLY A 545 -1.77 -1.20 -29.44
N GLN A 546 -0.69 -1.96 -29.30
CA GLN A 546 -0.60 -3.34 -29.78
C GLN A 546 -1.62 -4.23 -29.05
N LYS A 547 -2.49 -4.90 -29.81
CA LYS A 547 -3.46 -5.84 -29.27
C LYS A 547 -2.76 -7.14 -28.89
N ILE A 548 -2.83 -7.51 -27.62
CA ILE A 548 -2.32 -8.79 -27.09
C ILE A 548 -3.42 -9.85 -27.20
N GLU A 549 -3.11 -10.93 -27.88
CA GLU A 549 -4.05 -12.07 -28.03
C GLU A 549 -3.91 -13.07 -26.89
N ILE A 550 -5.04 -13.74 -26.56
CA ILE A 550 -5.07 -14.84 -25.61
C ILE A 550 -5.27 -16.13 -26.41
N VAL A 551 -4.33 -17.07 -26.28
CA VAL A 551 -4.33 -18.35 -26.96
C VAL A 551 -4.53 -19.47 -25.94
N TYR A 552 -5.41 -20.44 -26.27
CA TYR A 552 -5.68 -21.59 -25.43
C TYR A 552 -4.82 -22.78 -25.84
N THR A 553 -4.09 -23.36 -24.88
CA THR A 553 -3.13 -24.45 -25.13
C THR A 553 -3.65 -25.84 -24.75
N GLY A 554 -4.82 -25.95 -24.14
CA GLY A 554 -5.32 -27.17 -23.51
C GLY A 554 -4.79 -27.35 -22.07
N LEU A 555 -5.53 -28.13 -21.27
CA LEU A 555 -5.12 -28.48 -19.91
C LEU A 555 -3.85 -29.31 -19.93
N ARG A 556 -2.98 -29.09 -18.96
CA ARG A 556 -1.74 -29.85 -18.77
C ARG A 556 -2.02 -31.16 -18.05
N PRO A 557 -1.13 -32.16 -18.17
CA PRO A 557 -1.25 -33.39 -17.38
C PRO A 557 -1.35 -33.04 -15.87
N GLY A 558 -2.32 -33.65 -15.20
CA GLY A 558 -2.56 -33.43 -13.78
C GLY A 558 -3.28 -32.13 -13.40
N GLU A 559 -3.65 -31.25 -14.35
CA GLU A 559 -4.29 -29.97 -14.07
C GLU A 559 -5.79 -30.07 -13.87
N LYS A 560 -6.33 -29.51 -12.77
CA LYS A 560 -7.77 -29.38 -12.49
C LYS A 560 -8.32 -28.10 -13.11
N LEU A 561 -9.59 -28.10 -13.50
CA LEU A 561 -10.34 -26.88 -13.84
C LEU A 561 -10.61 -26.03 -12.61
N TYR A 562 -10.98 -26.68 -11.49
CA TYR A 562 -11.31 -26.07 -10.20
C TYR A 562 -10.45 -26.71 -9.12
N GLU A 563 -9.92 -25.91 -8.20
CA GLU A 563 -9.18 -26.40 -7.03
C GLU A 563 -10.09 -26.41 -5.79
N GLU A 564 -9.90 -27.43 -4.95
CA GLU A 564 -10.65 -27.67 -3.72
C GLU A 564 -9.78 -27.34 -2.51
N LEU A 565 -10.35 -26.76 -1.47
CA LEU A 565 -9.62 -26.42 -0.25
C LEU A 565 -9.74 -27.51 0.84
N LEU A 566 -10.78 -28.33 0.75
CA LEU A 566 -11.17 -29.33 1.75
C LEU A 566 -11.56 -30.64 1.09
N LEU A 567 -11.30 -31.76 1.77
CA LEU A 567 -11.84 -33.08 1.42
C LEU A 567 -13.32 -33.18 1.86
N ASP A 568 -14.11 -33.95 1.09
CA ASP A 568 -15.43 -34.35 1.53
C ASP A 568 -15.32 -35.12 2.85
N GLY A 569 -15.97 -34.63 3.92
CA GLY A 569 -15.93 -35.22 5.26
C GLY A 569 -14.87 -34.66 6.21
N GLU A 570 -13.94 -33.80 5.77
CA GLU A 570 -13.11 -32.99 6.67
C GLU A 570 -14.02 -31.98 7.38
N GLY A 571 -14.41 -32.27 8.65
CA GLY A 571 -15.18 -31.34 9.47
C GLY A 571 -14.37 -30.05 9.72
N ILE A 572 -15.02 -28.89 9.53
CA ILE A 572 -14.39 -27.59 9.73
C ILE A 572 -14.76 -27.02 11.09
N SER A 573 -13.76 -26.58 11.84
CA SER A 573 -13.92 -25.76 13.05
C SER A 573 -13.37 -24.36 12.79
N ARG A 574 -14.05 -23.34 13.33
CA ARG A 574 -13.60 -21.94 13.25
C ARG A 574 -12.57 -21.67 14.34
N THR A 575 -11.57 -20.87 14.02
CA THR A 575 -10.67 -20.28 15.01
C THR A 575 -11.17 -18.88 15.41
N GLU A 576 -10.46 -18.24 16.34
CA GLU A 576 -10.70 -16.83 16.67
C GLU A 576 -10.46 -15.91 15.47
N ASN A 577 -9.51 -16.29 14.60
CA ASN A 577 -9.30 -15.61 13.34
C ASN A 577 -10.26 -16.16 12.26
N ARG A 578 -11.12 -15.29 11.76
CA ARG A 578 -12.15 -15.64 10.75
C ARG A 578 -11.57 -16.18 9.43
N LYS A 579 -10.28 -15.96 9.15
CA LYS A 579 -9.58 -16.42 7.95
C LYS A 579 -8.83 -17.73 8.13
N ILE A 580 -8.83 -18.31 9.33
CA ILE A 580 -8.13 -19.56 9.61
C ILE A 580 -9.16 -20.57 10.12
N PHE A 581 -9.28 -21.68 9.39
CA PHE A 581 -10.12 -22.82 9.76
C PHE A 581 -9.23 -23.99 10.19
N ILE A 582 -9.77 -24.87 11.01
CA ILE A 582 -9.14 -26.14 11.39
C ILE A 582 -9.95 -27.25 10.76
N ALA A 583 -9.30 -28.04 9.92
CA ALA A 583 -9.83 -29.31 9.40
C ALA A 583 -9.39 -30.45 10.33
N LYS A 584 -10.20 -31.51 10.40
CA LYS A 584 -9.85 -32.72 11.13
C LYS A 584 -9.12 -33.65 10.17
N PRO A 585 -7.80 -33.88 10.32
CA PRO A 585 -7.08 -34.80 9.47
C PRO A 585 -7.49 -36.26 9.77
N GLU A 586 -7.29 -37.12 8.79
CA GLU A 586 -7.43 -38.58 8.95
C GLU A 586 -6.26 -39.08 9.80
N GLN A 587 -6.52 -39.74 10.93
CA GLN A 587 -5.48 -40.26 11.80
C GLN A 587 -4.71 -41.40 11.12
N ILE A 588 -3.39 -41.27 11.00
CA ILE A 588 -2.52 -42.29 10.46
C ILE A 588 -1.58 -42.82 11.54
N SER A 589 -1.48 -44.15 11.65
CA SER A 589 -0.53 -44.76 12.57
C SER A 589 0.90 -44.69 11.99
N VAL A 590 1.86 -44.71 12.89
CA VAL A 590 3.27 -44.68 12.53
C VAL A 590 3.65 -45.91 11.71
N ASP A 591 3.18 -47.11 12.11
CA ASP A 591 3.46 -48.34 11.39
C ASP A 591 2.97 -48.30 9.96
N ARG A 592 1.78 -47.69 9.72
CA ARG A 592 1.27 -47.48 8.39
C ARG A 592 2.13 -46.49 7.60
N LEU A 593 2.57 -45.39 8.23
CA LEU A 593 3.49 -44.45 7.61
C LEU A 593 4.79 -45.11 7.18
N GLU A 594 5.44 -45.86 8.07
CA GLU A 594 6.71 -46.53 7.74
C GLU A 594 6.53 -47.54 6.59
N ALA A 595 5.45 -48.32 6.59
CA ALA A 595 5.13 -49.22 5.48
C ALA A 595 4.98 -48.46 4.15
N MET A 596 4.29 -47.29 4.16
CA MET A 596 4.16 -46.45 2.97
C MET A 596 5.50 -45.90 2.49
N LEU A 597 6.36 -45.45 3.42
CA LEU A 597 7.71 -44.96 3.11
C LEU A 597 8.59 -46.08 2.52
N ASP A 598 8.50 -47.32 3.04
CA ASP A 598 9.23 -48.46 2.52
C ASP A 598 8.76 -48.85 1.12
N THR A 599 7.47 -48.87 0.87
CA THR A 599 6.90 -49.09 -0.47
C THR A 599 7.41 -48.05 -1.49
N LEU A 600 7.42 -46.74 -1.11
CA LEU A 600 7.97 -45.68 -1.97
C LEU A 600 9.48 -45.87 -2.22
N ARG A 601 10.23 -46.27 -1.20
CA ARG A 601 11.67 -46.53 -1.32
C ARG A 601 11.95 -47.68 -2.28
N GLN A 602 11.25 -48.80 -2.10
CA GLN A 602 11.32 -49.95 -3.00
C GLN A 602 10.97 -49.60 -4.45
N CYS A 603 9.86 -48.85 -4.66
CA CYS A 603 9.46 -48.40 -6.00
C CYS A 603 10.57 -47.52 -6.66
N ILE A 604 11.25 -46.66 -5.91
CA ILE A 604 12.37 -45.85 -6.43
C ILE A 604 13.57 -46.73 -6.79
N GLU A 605 13.93 -47.69 -5.93
CA GLU A 605 15.09 -48.57 -6.11
C GLU A 605 14.91 -49.55 -7.28
N GLU A 606 13.70 -50.05 -7.47
CA GLU A 606 13.36 -50.95 -8.56
C GLU A 606 13.06 -50.24 -9.88
N GLY A 607 12.97 -48.91 -9.90
CA GLY A 607 12.61 -48.11 -11.08
C GLY A 607 11.15 -48.37 -11.52
N GLY A 608 10.27 -48.64 -10.55
CA GLY A 608 8.84 -48.91 -10.79
C GLY A 608 8.05 -47.66 -11.19
N ASP A 609 6.77 -47.86 -11.58
CA ASP A 609 5.86 -46.77 -11.90
C ASP A 609 5.46 -46.02 -10.63
N MET A 610 6.15 -44.89 -10.38
CA MET A 610 5.91 -44.06 -9.21
C MET A 610 4.50 -43.46 -9.16
N ARG A 611 3.88 -43.18 -10.31
CA ARG A 611 2.52 -42.65 -10.35
C ARG A 611 1.51 -43.71 -9.88
N ALA A 612 1.67 -44.94 -10.34
CA ALA A 612 0.85 -46.08 -9.91
C ALA A 612 1.04 -46.34 -8.39
N CYS A 613 2.27 -46.30 -7.89
CA CYS A 613 2.59 -46.42 -6.46
C CYS A 613 1.91 -45.32 -5.63
N LEU A 614 1.99 -44.07 -6.05
CA LEU A 614 1.31 -42.96 -5.38
C LEU A 614 -0.21 -43.10 -5.38
N HIS A 615 -0.78 -43.65 -6.45
CA HIS A 615 -2.22 -43.88 -6.55
C HIS A 615 -2.70 -44.96 -5.56
N GLU A 616 -1.89 -45.95 -5.29
CA GLU A 616 -2.16 -46.98 -4.29
C GLU A 616 -2.08 -46.42 -2.85
N LEU A 617 -1.05 -45.63 -2.58
CA LEU A 617 -0.76 -45.11 -1.23
C LEU A 617 -1.63 -43.91 -0.82
N VAL A 618 -2.16 -43.17 -1.78
CA VAL A 618 -3.02 -42.00 -1.54
C VAL A 618 -4.44 -42.29 -2.10
N PRO A 619 -5.36 -42.78 -1.29
CA PRO A 619 -6.71 -43.21 -1.77
C PRO A 619 -7.52 -42.09 -2.41
N THR A 620 -7.19 -40.83 -2.11
CA THR A 620 -7.83 -39.63 -2.68
C THR A 620 -7.17 -39.16 -3.98
N PHE A 621 -6.12 -39.84 -4.46
CA PHE A 621 -5.49 -39.53 -5.75
C PHE A 621 -6.40 -40.01 -6.87
N ARG A 622 -6.81 -39.11 -7.76
CA ARG A 622 -7.80 -39.37 -8.83
C ARG A 622 -7.25 -38.96 -10.19
N GLU A 623 -7.81 -39.53 -11.24
CA GLU A 623 -7.47 -39.10 -12.60
C GLU A 623 -8.11 -37.72 -12.91
N PRO A 624 -7.34 -36.78 -13.50
CA PRO A 624 -7.80 -35.42 -13.79
C PRO A 624 -9.08 -35.37 -14.63
N GLN A 625 -9.24 -36.33 -15.57
CA GLN A 625 -10.38 -36.38 -16.47
C GLN A 625 -11.69 -36.64 -15.72
N GLN A 626 -11.69 -37.54 -14.74
CA GLN A 626 -12.86 -37.85 -13.91
C GLN A 626 -13.28 -36.65 -13.06
N VAL A 627 -12.31 -35.97 -12.42
CA VAL A 627 -12.59 -34.82 -11.58
C VAL A 627 -13.14 -33.65 -12.39
N ASN A 628 -12.55 -33.38 -13.56
CA ASN A 628 -12.98 -32.29 -14.43
C ASN A 628 -14.37 -32.53 -15.05
N GLN A 629 -14.76 -33.78 -15.35
CA GLN A 629 -16.09 -34.15 -15.83
C GLN A 629 -17.15 -33.94 -14.73
N ASN A 630 -16.91 -34.43 -13.52
CA ASN A 630 -17.84 -34.28 -12.41
C ASN A 630 -18.11 -32.80 -12.08
N HIS A 631 -17.10 -31.94 -12.18
CA HIS A 631 -17.28 -30.51 -11.96
C HIS A 631 -18.06 -29.81 -13.09
N ALA A 632 -17.92 -30.25 -14.34
CA ALA A 632 -18.69 -29.72 -15.46
C ALA A 632 -20.18 -30.04 -15.30
N GLU A 633 -20.52 -31.29 -14.95
CA GLU A 633 -21.90 -31.74 -14.70
C GLU A 633 -22.53 -31.01 -13.48
N ALA A 634 -21.77 -30.82 -12.41
CA ALA A 634 -22.23 -30.05 -11.24
C ALA A 634 -22.50 -28.57 -11.57
N ALA A 635 -21.71 -27.96 -12.42
CA ALA A 635 -21.89 -26.57 -12.85
C ALA A 635 -23.14 -26.41 -13.75
N GLU A 636 -23.43 -27.37 -14.61
CA GLU A 636 -24.65 -27.38 -15.43
C GLU A 636 -25.92 -27.59 -14.59
N SER A 637 -25.86 -28.41 -13.54
CA SER A 637 -27.00 -28.66 -12.65
C SER A 637 -27.37 -27.47 -11.75
N VAL A 638 -26.45 -26.56 -11.49
CA VAL A 638 -26.69 -25.31 -10.70
C VAL A 638 -27.20 -24.18 -11.60
N SER A 639 -26.99 -24.27 -12.91
CA SER A 639 -27.44 -23.27 -13.89
C SER A 639 -28.79 -23.60 -14.51
N ALA A 640 -29.33 -24.80 -14.30
CA ALA A 640 -30.67 -25.26 -14.67
C ALA A 640 -31.64 -25.11 -13.49
#